data_f3075da957b0a86cc06d8a7c7abe9df3
#
_entry.id   f3075da957b0a86cc06d8a7c7abe9df3
#
_cell.length_a   1.000
_cell.length_b   1.000
_cell.length_c   1.000
_cell.angle_alpha   90.00
_cell.angle_beta   90.00
_cell.angle_gamma   90.00
#
_symmetry.space_group_name_H-M   'P 1'
#
loop_
_entity.id
_entity.type
_entity.pdbx_description
1 polymer ?
#
loop_
_entity_poly.entity_id
_entity_poly.type
_entity_poly.pdbx_seq_one_letter_code
_entity_poly.pdbx_strand_id
1 'polypeptide(L)'
;MNADPPIPLPAALTGRSALLDGLRPVLGRRPSVVVITGEAGVGKSRLVRELLTRTRSSGTPTLAARCQESDAPFPYAALPDAPLPYAPLIEALSRCRPRPEDLPPVTGALRGLLPELADLLPPAPPPADDPRAGQHRVLRALCALTASLGKVVLAVEDLQWADGSTVAFLRAIVSDPPPDLGLVLTARSGALPHTDTEGGGGGLPFPLRPPAHVVVAERHLAPLSVAETGAMAAGLLGARAVPEEFADRLHRWTGGLSYVIEEVLREWSDTTACPAGTAGQPEPPLPASVRRVVVQRLRHLPSDARRVVAAAAVLGDPAPVHLLGAVAGLDEQETRRALAAALKEGVVRAGDGTYAFPYGLARRAAYEAVAEPERPVLHLRAARALGRCASPLPLVRVAEHYRCAGLRTQAVRCLEAAADRAARGGDAGTATDRYLDALRGGPSAVVRDRVALKLARVALNARTGPQVPAALREVLDQCSLGPGPSGEIRLLLGLLLRNQSGSGLEALEEIARAVPDLLAVSTGQAARALAIIAIPSLKGWPVGEHRRLLAEAERLLPKVDEEDLRSAVLANRATALALMGDPSAWDAVADLPEAITVEAAARVHANLAGAATALGHPERARAFQDRAWQAVRTNQAPYLEAFVETTDMLAAFTSGRWAGLMERAERAEEQYQDVPDFHAEALLVCGLLRLHTKGQTDVARRLLDRAVGTTALDTGIVLTSAAAAVVRVHLAADRPAQAVQAAEGVLHHVRRTGAWVWASALAPPAVQALIRDGRDGEAHRLVAELADGIARRDAPAARAALLTCRALLTATNGPQTGAGGSDALYAAAADAWAALERPYEAAYVREAWGLRLLAAGTAGGRTVLHEAIAAYQDIDAVWDVLRCQRGLREHGQVTVRRPGALGYGDHLSPRERAVARLASLGLSNREIARELVLSHRTVEHHVARALRKLGLSSRTEIGSQLGP
;
A
#
# COMPACT_ATOMS: atom_id res chain seq x y z
N MET A 1 -16.19 15.40 -60.00
CA MET A 1 -16.99 14.61 -59.05
C MET A 1 -16.56 15.01 -57.68
N ASN A 2 -17.38 15.85 -57.03
CA ASN A 2 -17.11 16.45 -55.72
C ASN A 2 -17.23 15.38 -54.65
N ALA A 3 -16.18 15.14 -53.91
CA ALA A 3 -16.27 14.41 -52.66
C ALA A 3 -16.95 15.33 -51.64
N ASP A 4 -18.08 14.90 -51.13
CA ASP A 4 -18.74 15.60 -50.04
C ASP A 4 -17.80 15.67 -48.83
N PRO A 5 -17.72 16.82 -48.14
CA PRO A 5 -16.85 16.97 -46.98
C PRO A 5 -17.32 16.01 -45.86
N PRO A 6 -16.40 15.46 -45.04
CA PRO A 6 -16.77 14.64 -43.96
C PRO A 6 -17.68 15.41 -42.98
N ILE A 7 -18.79 14.81 -42.57
CA ILE A 7 -19.74 15.37 -41.63
C ILE A 7 -18.98 15.98 -40.45
N PRO A 8 -19.08 17.29 -40.20
CA PRO A 8 -18.35 17.94 -39.11
C PRO A 8 -18.87 17.41 -37.78
N LEU A 9 -17.94 16.99 -36.89
CA LEU A 9 -18.27 16.70 -35.50
C LEU A 9 -19.10 17.85 -34.93
N PRO A 10 -20.23 17.60 -34.24
CA PRO A 10 -21.05 18.68 -33.71
C PRO A 10 -20.20 19.54 -32.79
N ALA A 11 -20.13 20.85 -33.11
CA ALA A 11 -19.28 21.82 -32.40
C ALA A 11 -19.68 21.98 -30.93
N ALA A 12 -20.91 21.65 -30.57
CA ALA A 12 -21.42 21.72 -29.20
C ALA A 12 -21.49 20.34 -28.55
N LEU A 13 -21.04 20.26 -27.28
CA LEU A 13 -21.15 19.09 -26.46
C LEU A 13 -22.62 18.93 -26.03
N THR A 14 -23.35 18.04 -26.72
CA THR A 14 -24.79 17.85 -26.48
C THR A 14 -25.00 17.23 -25.08
N GLY A 15 -25.91 17.81 -24.28
CA GLY A 15 -26.27 17.31 -22.94
C GLY A 15 -25.22 17.54 -21.84
N ARG A 16 -24.07 18.16 -22.09
CA ARG A 16 -22.99 18.28 -21.15
C ARG A 16 -22.52 19.72 -20.83
N SER A 17 -23.20 20.72 -21.35
CA SER A 17 -22.83 22.14 -21.15
C SER A 17 -22.83 22.52 -19.68
N ALA A 18 -23.87 22.17 -18.93
CA ALA A 18 -23.99 22.45 -17.50
C ALA A 18 -22.85 21.82 -16.68
N LEU A 19 -22.40 20.62 -17.07
CA LEU A 19 -21.26 19.95 -16.45
C LEU A 19 -19.94 20.70 -16.71
N LEU A 20 -19.71 21.15 -17.92
CA LEU A 20 -18.53 21.96 -18.28
C LEU A 20 -18.49 23.28 -17.53
N ASP A 21 -19.62 23.98 -17.46
CA ASP A 21 -19.76 25.25 -16.78
C ASP A 21 -19.58 25.08 -15.24
N GLY A 22 -19.97 23.95 -14.68
CA GLY A 22 -19.76 23.60 -13.26
C GLY A 22 -18.31 23.18 -12.92
N LEU A 23 -17.57 22.60 -13.86
CA LEU A 23 -16.19 22.16 -13.64
C LEU A 23 -15.15 23.28 -13.81
N ARG A 24 -15.43 24.27 -14.63
CA ARG A 24 -14.50 25.38 -14.89
C ARG A 24 -14.14 26.19 -13.63
N PRO A 25 -15.08 26.59 -12.74
CA PRO A 25 -14.76 27.27 -11.50
C PRO A 25 -13.89 26.40 -10.56
N VAL A 26 -14.07 25.08 -10.56
CA VAL A 26 -13.29 24.14 -9.75
C VAL A 26 -11.82 24.17 -10.19
N LEU A 27 -11.55 24.08 -11.48
CA LEU A 27 -10.18 24.17 -12.01
C LEU A 27 -9.57 25.58 -11.88
N GLY A 28 -10.36 26.58 -11.60
CA GLY A 28 -9.89 27.94 -11.27
C GLY A 28 -9.37 28.10 -9.84
N ARG A 29 -9.83 27.24 -8.92
CA ARG A 29 -9.37 27.19 -7.52
C ARG A 29 -8.31 26.10 -7.40
N ARG A 30 -7.11 26.44 -6.93
CA ARG A 30 -5.97 25.51 -6.91
C ARG A 30 -5.39 25.38 -5.50
N PRO A 31 -4.82 24.22 -5.14
CA PRO A 31 -4.83 22.97 -5.92
C PRO A 31 -6.23 22.35 -6.03
N SER A 32 -6.50 21.68 -7.14
CA SER A 32 -7.82 21.11 -7.41
C SER A 32 -7.74 19.74 -8.11
N VAL A 33 -8.68 18.85 -7.78
CA VAL A 33 -8.82 17.53 -8.38
C VAL A 33 -10.23 17.37 -8.92
N VAL A 34 -10.34 17.10 -10.21
CA VAL A 34 -11.60 16.79 -10.89
C VAL A 34 -11.57 15.33 -11.30
N VAL A 35 -12.54 14.55 -10.83
CA VAL A 35 -12.71 13.15 -11.22
C VAL A 35 -13.95 13.00 -12.06
N ILE A 36 -13.78 12.41 -13.24
CA ILE A 36 -14.88 12.13 -14.17
C ILE A 36 -14.96 10.61 -14.35
N THR A 37 -16.01 10.01 -13.83
CA THR A 37 -16.30 8.59 -13.98
C THR A 37 -17.45 8.37 -14.95
N GLY A 38 -17.56 7.17 -15.51
CA GLY A 38 -18.63 6.80 -16.42
C GLY A 38 -18.27 5.58 -17.27
N GLU A 39 -19.25 5.04 -17.99
CA GLU A 39 -19.07 3.87 -18.82
C GLU A 39 -18.15 4.11 -20.03
N ALA A 40 -17.67 3.01 -20.65
CA ALA A 40 -16.91 3.09 -21.88
C ALA A 40 -17.78 3.69 -23.00
N GLY A 41 -17.24 4.65 -23.78
CA GLY A 41 -17.96 5.28 -24.89
C GLY A 41 -18.98 6.37 -24.49
N VAL A 42 -19.12 6.71 -23.20
CA VAL A 42 -20.07 7.71 -22.70
C VAL A 42 -19.65 9.17 -23.01
N GLY A 43 -18.41 9.37 -23.50
CA GLY A 43 -17.91 10.69 -23.90
C GLY A 43 -17.00 11.39 -22.89
N LYS A 44 -16.41 10.65 -21.93
CA LYS A 44 -15.45 11.20 -20.94
C LYS A 44 -14.30 11.96 -21.59
N SER A 45 -13.61 11.33 -22.54
CA SER A 45 -12.47 11.93 -23.23
C SER A 45 -12.87 13.16 -24.05
N ARG A 46 -14.10 13.21 -24.58
CA ARG A 46 -14.61 14.41 -25.28
C ARG A 46 -14.86 15.54 -24.31
N LEU A 47 -15.47 15.25 -23.16
CA LEU A 47 -15.70 16.23 -22.10
C LEU A 47 -14.36 16.81 -21.58
N VAL A 48 -13.38 15.95 -21.32
CA VAL A 48 -12.02 16.36 -20.89
C VAL A 48 -11.38 17.24 -21.96
N ARG A 49 -11.41 16.83 -23.22
CA ARG A 49 -10.84 17.62 -24.33
C ARG A 49 -11.44 19.01 -24.40
N GLU A 50 -12.77 19.14 -24.31
CA GLU A 50 -13.47 20.40 -24.32
C GLU A 50 -13.10 21.26 -23.10
N LEU A 51 -13.02 20.64 -21.93
CA LEU A 51 -12.61 21.27 -20.68
C LEU A 51 -11.19 21.82 -20.76
N LEU A 52 -10.24 21.02 -21.27
CA LEU A 52 -8.84 21.43 -21.50
C LEU A 52 -8.72 22.53 -22.55
N THR A 53 -9.51 22.45 -23.62
CA THR A 53 -9.54 23.50 -24.67
C THR A 53 -9.99 24.84 -24.10
N ARG A 54 -11.09 24.87 -23.35
CA ARG A 54 -11.57 26.08 -22.68
C ARG A 54 -10.59 26.60 -21.62
N THR A 55 -9.93 25.69 -20.91
CA THR A 55 -8.90 26.03 -19.90
C THR A 55 -7.68 26.67 -20.58
N ARG A 56 -7.23 26.11 -21.71
CA ARG A 56 -6.11 26.63 -22.49
C ARG A 56 -6.46 28.03 -23.10
N SER A 57 -7.68 28.20 -23.56
CA SER A 57 -8.15 29.50 -24.09
C SER A 57 -8.18 30.60 -23.01
N SER A 58 -8.25 30.22 -21.73
CA SER A 58 -8.12 31.15 -20.60
C SER A 58 -6.67 31.39 -20.15
N GLY A 59 -5.68 30.95 -20.93
CA GLY A 59 -4.25 31.21 -20.68
C GLY A 59 -3.57 30.22 -19.73
N THR A 60 -4.21 29.10 -19.39
CA THR A 60 -3.61 28.09 -18.51
C THR A 60 -3.05 26.92 -19.33
N PRO A 61 -1.75 26.59 -19.21
CA PRO A 61 -1.16 25.40 -19.85
C PRO A 61 -1.88 24.12 -19.44
N THR A 62 -2.03 23.19 -20.38
CA THR A 62 -2.69 21.90 -20.16
C THR A 62 -1.83 20.76 -20.70
N LEU A 63 -1.71 19.70 -19.91
CA LEU A 63 -1.06 18.43 -20.25
C LEU A 63 -2.10 17.32 -20.22
N ALA A 64 -2.00 16.35 -21.14
CA ALA A 64 -2.89 15.21 -21.17
C ALA A 64 -2.07 13.92 -21.30
N ALA A 65 -2.30 13.00 -20.37
CA ALA A 65 -1.77 11.64 -20.34
C ALA A 65 -2.93 10.66 -20.54
N ARG A 66 -2.74 9.59 -21.29
CA ARG A 66 -3.75 8.56 -21.48
C ARG A 66 -3.18 7.20 -21.15
N CYS A 67 -3.81 6.51 -20.18
CA CYS A 67 -3.49 5.13 -19.88
C CYS A 67 -4.08 4.20 -20.95
N GLN A 68 -3.30 3.19 -21.35
CA GLN A 68 -3.70 2.22 -22.36
C GLN A 68 -3.94 0.85 -21.72
N GLU A 69 -4.88 0.10 -22.26
CA GLU A 69 -5.20 -1.25 -21.79
C GLU A 69 -4.05 -2.20 -22.11
N SER A 70 -3.21 -2.53 -21.11
CA SER A 70 -2.05 -3.41 -21.28
C SER A 70 -2.35 -4.89 -20.99
N ASP A 71 -3.40 -5.15 -20.20
CA ASP A 71 -3.74 -6.48 -19.67
C ASP A 71 -5.12 -6.97 -20.10
N ALA A 72 -5.78 -6.32 -21.06
CA ALA A 72 -7.07 -6.78 -21.54
C ALA A 72 -6.92 -8.11 -22.28
N PRO A 73 -7.85 -9.06 -22.08
CA PRO A 73 -7.81 -10.33 -22.78
C PRO A 73 -7.80 -10.10 -24.28
N PHE A 74 -6.80 -10.68 -24.95
CA PHE A 74 -6.77 -10.69 -26.40
C PHE A 74 -8.05 -11.33 -26.96
N PRO A 75 -8.58 -10.86 -28.07
CA PRO A 75 -7.92 -10.06 -29.12
C PRO A 75 -8.21 -8.56 -29.09
N TYR A 76 -8.85 -8.06 -28.07
CA TYR A 76 -9.40 -6.71 -28.06
C TYR A 76 -8.57 -5.69 -27.28
N ALA A 77 -7.55 -6.16 -26.60
CA ALA A 77 -6.60 -5.30 -25.91
C ALA A 77 -5.62 -4.66 -26.88
N ALA A 78 -5.59 -3.36 -26.91
CA ALA A 78 -4.45 -2.66 -27.43
C ALA A 78 -3.32 -2.81 -26.40
N LEU A 79 -2.41 -3.75 -26.63
CA LEU A 79 -1.23 -3.89 -25.77
C LEU A 79 -0.11 -3.03 -26.35
N PRO A 80 0.22 -1.89 -25.73
CA PRO A 80 1.49 -1.25 -26.04
C PRO A 80 2.63 -2.23 -25.69
N ASP A 81 3.78 -2.00 -26.25
CA ASP A 81 5.04 -2.57 -25.75
C ASP A 81 5.03 -2.49 -24.24
N ALA A 82 5.48 -3.54 -23.53
CA ALA A 82 5.46 -3.61 -22.09
C ALA A 82 5.73 -2.20 -21.54
N PRO A 83 4.74 -1.55 -20.94
CA PRO A 83 4.79 -0.11 -20.77
C PRO A 83 6.02 0.23 -19.96
N LEU A 84 6.81 1.15 -20.48
CA LEU A 84 7.80 1.82 -19.65
C LEU A 84 7.06 2.33 -18.41
N PRO A 85 7.57 2.10 -17.21
CA PRO A 85 6.97 2.68 -16.02
C PRO A 85 6.70 4.16 -16.26
N TYR A 86 5.50 4.64 -15.89
CA TYR A 86 5.06 6.02 -16.11
C TYR A 86 4.85 6.43 -17.59
N ALA A 87 4.76 5.51 -18.53
CA ALA A 87 4.68 5.84 -19.95
C ALA A 87 3.67 6.95 -20.31
N PRO A 88 2.41 6.95 -19.78
CA PRO A 88 1.46 8.03 -20.07
C PRO A 88 1.94 9.40 -19.58
N LEU A 89 2.59 9.44 -18.44
CA LEU A 89 3.09 10.67 -17.82
C LEU A 89 4.33 11.19 -18.56
N ILE A 90 5.21 10.30 -18.97
CA ILE A 90 6.40 10.62 -19.78
C ILE A 90 5.95 11.25 -21.09
N GLU A 91 4.99 10.65 -21.78
CA GLU A 91 4.44 11.22 -23.03
C GLU A 91 3.82 12.61 -22.83
N ALA A 92 3.06 12.81 -21.75
CA ALA A 92 2.46 14.11 -21.47
C ALA A 92 3.51 15.17 -21.11
N LEU A 93 4.49 14.79 -20.27
CA LEU A 93 5.52 15.71 -19.79
C LEU A 93 6.62 16.00 -20.82
N SER A 94 6.84 15.15 -21.82
CA SER A 94 7.77 15.44 -22.94
C SER A 94 7.43 16.72 -23.69
N ARG A 95 6.15 17.11 -23.64
CA ARG A 95 5.64 18.33 -24.29
C ARG A 95 5.72 19.59 -23.43
N CYS A 96 6.13 19.49 -22.17
CA CYS A 96 6.27 20.64 -21.29
C CYS A 96 7.55 21.44 -21.61
N ARG A 97 7.62 22.65 -21.07
CA ARG A 97 8.79 23.53 -21.20
C ARG A 97 9.05 24.18 -19.85
N PRO A 98 9.64 23.43 -18.90
CA PRO A 98 10.00 23.98 -17.60
C PRO A 98 11.13 25.00 -17.75
N ARG A 99 11.24 25.90 -16.79
CA ARG A 99 12.37 26.82 -16.69
C ARG A 99 13.51 26.09 -15.98
N PRO A 100 14.73 26.07 -16.53
CA PRO A 100 15.86 25.36 -15.92
C PRO A 100 16.17 25.79 -14.49
N GLU A 101 15.99 27.07 -14.18
CA GLU A 101 16.21 27.64 -12.85
C GLU A 101 15.25 27.13 -11.77
N ASP A 102 14.07 26.66 -12.16
CA ASP A 102 13.04 26.17 -11.24
C ASP A 102 13.13 24.64 -11.01
N LEU A 103 14.08 23.94 -11.66
CA LEU A 103 14.19 22.50 -11.64
C LEU A 103 15.06 21.97 -10.50
N PRO A 104 14.49 21.23 -9.52
CA PRO A 104 15.27 20.58 -8.49
C PRO A 104 16.27 19.54 -9.06
N PRO A 105 17.42 19.30 -8.43
CA PRO A 105 18.45 18.36 -8.92
C PRO A 105 17.93 16.94 -9.16
N VAL A 106 16.91 16.49 -8.40
CA VAL A 106 16.30 15.17 -8.55
C VAL A 106 15.70 14.96 -9.94
N THR A 107 15.26 16.02 -10.63
CA THR A 107 14.68 15.94 -11.96
C THR A 107 15.68 15.48 -13.04
N GLY A 108 16.99 15.54 -12.74
CA GLY A 108 18.03 14.96 -13.58
C GLY A 108 17.90 13.45 -13.82
N ALA A 109 17.20 12.73 -12.91
CA ALA A 109 16.89 11.31 -13.07
C ALA A 109 15.97 11.04 -14.30
N LEU A 110 15.30 12.07 -14.82
CA LEU A 110 14.40 11.95 -15.97
C LEU A 110 15.11 12.10 -17.33
N ARG A 111 16.39 12.44 -17.38
CA ARG A 111 17.09 12.70 -18.66
C ARG A 111 17.01 11.52 -19.65
N GLY A 112 17.08 10.30 -19.11
CA GLY A 112 16.96 9.09 -19.93
C GLY A 112 15.53 8.74 -20.33
N LEU A 113 14.53 9.28 -19.64
CA LEU A 113 13.11 9.04 -19.88
C LEU A 113 12.45 10.16 -20.69
N LEU A 114 13.00 11.37 -20.63
CA LEU A 114 12.54 12.56 -21.32
C LEU A 114 13.68 13.17 -22.15
N PRO A 115 14.12 12.49 -23.21
CA PRO A 115 15.24 12.97 -24.05
C PRO A 115 14.95 14.34 -24.69
N GLU A 116 13.68 14.67 -24.94
CA GLU A 116 13.25 15.96 -25.47
C GLU A 116 13.48 17.14 -24.50
N LEU A 117 13.65 16.83 -23.23
CA LEU A 117 13.93 17.82 -22.18
C LEU A 117 15.37 17.70 -21.65
N ALA A 118 16.19 16.82 -22.20
CA ALA A 118 17.53 16.53 -21.67
C ALA A 118 18.40 17.79 -21.49
N ASP A 119 18.31 18.75 -22.41
CA ASP A 119 19.07 20.00 -22.35
C ASP A 119 18.58 20.97 -21.25
N LEU A 120 17.34 20.81 -20.79
CA LEU A 120 16.74 21.63 -19.73
C LEU A 120 16.90 21.01 -18.35
N LEU A 121 17.03 19.68 -18.28
CA LEU A 121 17.10 18.94 -17.02
C LEU A 121 18.49 18.98 -16.39
N PRO A 122 18.62 19.01 -15.06
CA PRO A 122 19.88 18.89 -14.35
C PRO A 122 20.65 17.62 -14.75
N PRO A 123 21.96 17.52 -14.44
CA PRO A 123 22.75 16.32 -14.69
C PRO A 123 22.09 15.06 -14.07
N ALA A 124 22.19 13.93 -14.76
CA ALA A 124 21.68 12.68 -14.26
C ALA A 124 22.43 12.28 -12.98
N PRO A 125 21.72 11.88 -11.91
CA PRO A 125 22.35 11.35 -10.71
C PRO A 125 23.02 10.00 -11.02
N PRO A 126 23.99 9.55 -10.18
CA PRO A 126 24.58 8.24 -10.33
C PRO A 126 23.53 7.12 -10.36
N PRO A 127 23.79 6.00 -11.05
CA PRO A 127 22.91 4.85 -11.05
C PRO A 127 22.56 4.46 -9.61
N ALA A 128 21.32 4.01 -9.38
CA ALA A 128 20.92 3.47 -8.08
C ALA A 128 21.37 2.00 -7.99
N ASP A 129 21.91 1.60 -6.86
CA ASP A 129 22.36 0.23 -6.61
C ASP A 129 21.20 -0.77 -6.53
N ASP A 130 19.99 -0.27 -6.22
CA ASP A 130 18.74 -1.03 -6.12
C ASP A 130 17.73 -0.53 -7.17
N PRO A 131 17.11 -1.42 -7.95
CA PRO A 131 16.05 -1.07 -8.90
C PRO A 131 14.87 -0.32 -8.27
N ARG A 132 14.51 -0.63 -7.02
CA ARG A 132 13.44 0.07 -6.28
C ARG A 132 13.83 1.51 -5.93
N ALA A 133 15.07 1.73 -5.53
CA ALA A 133 15.58 3.07 -5.31
C ALA A 133 15.56 3.89 -6.60
N GLY A 134 15.87 3.26 -7.73
CA GLY A 134 15.74 3.84 -9.05
C GLY A 134 14.31 4.30 -9.37
N GLN A 135 13.32 3.42 -9.16
CA GLN A 135 11.91 3.73 -9.38
C GLN A 135 11.41 4.87 -8.47
N HIS A 136 11.77 4.83 -7.19
CA HIS A 136 11.40 5.89 -6.25
C HIS A 136 12.03 7.23 -6.62
N ARG A 137 13.27 7.22 -7.10
CA ARG A 137 13.95 8.41 -7.60
C ARG A 137 13.21 9.01 -8.80
N VAL A 138 12.77 8.16 -9.74
CA VAL A 138 11.97 8.58 -10.89
C VAL A 138 10.62 9.15 -10.44
N LEU A 139 9.93 8.51 -9.50
CA LEU A 139 8.68 9.01 -8.93
C LEU A 139 8.86 10.42 -8.34
N ARG A 140 9.86 10.61 -7.48
CA ARG A 140 10.17 11.93 -6.89
C ARG A 140 10.55 12.96 -7.93
N ALA A 141 11.29 12.56 -8.94
CA ALA A 141 11.67 13.44 -10.05
C ALA A 141 10.45 13.88 -10.87
N LEU A 142 9.48 13.00 -11.14
CA LEU A 142 8.24 13.33 -11.82
C LEU A 142 7.37 14.29 -10.99
N CYS A 143 7.24 14.05 -9.69
CA CYS A 143 6.53 14.96 -8.78
C CYS A 143 7.20 16.34 -8.74
N ALA A 144 8.52 16.39 -8.64
CA ALA A 144 9.29 17.62 -8.62
C ALA A 144 9.19 18.39 -9.96
N LEU A 145 9.26 17.68 -11.09
CA LEU A 145 9.06 18.28 -12.41
C LEU A 145 7.64 18.87 -12.53
N THR A 146 6.63 18.12 -12.09
CA THR A 146 5.24 18.62 -12.13
C THR A 146 5.06 19.87 -11.28
N ALA A 147 5.69 19.91 -10.09
CA ALA A 147 5.65 21.07 -9.20
C ALA A 147 6.33 22.30 -9.82
N SER A 148 7.43 22.12 -10.57
CA SER A 148 8.17 23.21 -11.21
C SER A 148 7.46 23.82 -12.43
N LEU A 149 6.38 23.20 -12.94
CA LEU A 149 5.60 23.74 -14.06
C LEU A 149 4.73 24.93 -13.67
N GLY A 150 4.58 25.23 -12.37
CA GLY A 150 3.69 26.29 -11.89
C GLY A 150 2.23 26.03 -12.26
N LYS A 151 1.55 27.08 -12.75
CA LYS A 151 0.12 27.00 -13.05
C LYS A 151 -0.18 26.10 -14.26
N VAL A 152 -0.55 24.83 -14.01
CA VAL A 152 -0.81 23.82 -15.04
C VAL A 152 -2.06 23.00 -14.73
N VAL A 153 -2.73 22.48 -15.76
CA VAL A 153 -3.76 21.43 -15.63
C VAL A 153 -3.22 20.16 -16.26
N LEU A 154 -3.10 19.10 -15.45
CA LEU A 154 -2.75 17.76 -15.88
C LEU A 154 -4.01 16.91 -15.95
N ALA A 155 -4.34 16.38 -17.11
CA ALA A 155 -5.39 15.37 -17.27
C ALA A 155 -4.76 13.98 -17.42
N VAL A 156 -5.26 12.99 -16.65
CA VAL A 156 -4.89 11.59 -16.80
C VAL A 156 -6.16 10.80 -17.08
N GLU A 157 -6.23 10.29 -18.33
CA GLU A 157 -7.41 9.60 -18.81
C GLU A 157 -7.27 8.08 -18.70
N ASP A 158 -8.43 7.41 -18.54
CA ASP A 158 -8.61 5.96 -18.58
C ASP A 158 -7.81 5.22 -17.48
N LEU A 159 -7.91 5.71 -16.24
CA LEU A 159 -7.19 5.21 -15.08
C LEU A 159 -7.39 3.73 -14.76
N GLN A 160 -8.44 3.10 -15.27
CA GLN A 160 -8.63 1.65 -15.16
C GLN A 160 -7.51 0.84 -15.84
N TRP A 161 -6.71 1.47 -16.67
CA TRP A 161 -5.56 0.88 -17.35
C TRP A 161 -4.22 1.50 -16.91
N ALA A 162 -4.24 2.23 -15.80
CA ALA A 162 -3.01 2.80 -15.26
C ALA A 162 -2.08 1.70 -14.72
N ASP A 163 -0.82 1.75 -15.11
CA ASP A 163 0.22 0.91 -14.54
C ASP A 163 0.47 1.26 -13.06
N GLY A 164 1.04 0.33 -12.29
CA GLY A 164 1.29 0.54 -10.87
C GLY A 164 2.15 1.76 -10.57
N SER A 165 3.06 2.11 -11.46
CA SER A 165 3.94 3.28 -11.32
C SER A 165 3.18 4.59 -11.54
N THR A 166 2.30 4.63 -12.54
CA THR A 166 1.38 5.77 -12.76
C THR A 166 0.42 5.94 -11.59
N VAL A 167 -0.11 4.85 -11.03
CA VAL A 167 -0.93 4.88 -9.80
C VAL A 167 -0.13 5.42 -8.61
N ALA A 168 1.12 5.00 -8.43
CA ALA A 168 1.98 5.50 -7.37
C ALA A 168 2.23 7.01 -7.48
N PHE A 169 2.47 7.50 -8.71
CA PHE A 169 2.59 8.93 -8.97
C PHE A 169 1.30 9.69 -8.63
N LEU A 170 0.15 9.18 -9.06
CA LEU A 170 -1.13 9.84 -8.78
C LEU A 170 -1.44 9.87 -7.28
N ARG A 171 -1.13 8.81 -6.56
CA ARG A 171 -1.24 8.79 -5.08
C ARG A 171 -0.35 9.86 -4.45
N ALA A 172 0.92 9.92 -4.83
CA ALA A 172 1.86 10.90 -4.30
C ALA A 172 1.42 12.34 -4.58
N ILE A 173 1.05 12.65 -5.84
CA ILE A 173 0.68 14.01 -6.24
C ILE A 173 -0.68 14.45 -5.67
N VAL A 174 -1.60 13.51 -5.39
CA VAL A 174 -2.88 13.83 -4.74
C VAL A 174 -2.71 14.02 -3.23
N SER A 175 -1.79 13.29 -2.60
CA SER A 175 -1.50 13.43 -1.16
C SER A 175 -0.76 14.71 -0.81
N ASP A 176 0.08 15.21 -1.73
CA ASP A 176 0.84 16.45 -1.58
C ASP A 176 0.85 17.22 -2.91
N PRO A 177 -0.28 17.83 -3.30
CA PRO A 177 -0.41 18.47 -4.59
C PRO A 177 0.31 19.83 -4.63
N PRO A 178 1.07 20.11 -5.70
CA PRO A 178 1.61 21.45 -5.93
C PRO A 178 0.50 22.52 -5.88
N PRO A 179 0.76 23.69 -5.29
CA PRO A 179 -0.28 24.71 -5.03
C PRO A 179 -0.99 25.22 -6.28
N ASP A 180 -0.33 25.17 -7.43
CA ASP A 180 -0.85 25.66 -8.70
C ASP A 180 -1.33 24.55 -9.64
N LEU A 181 -1.40 23.30 -9.18
CA LEU A 181 -1.83 22.16 -9.97
C LEU A 181 -3.35 22.04 -10.01
N GLY A 182 -3.90 21.89 -11.24
CA GLY A 182 -5.24 21.34 -11.46
C GLY A 182 -5.12 19.92 -12.02
N LEU A 183 -5.73 18.94 -11.39
CA LEU A 183 -5.71 17.55 -11.83
C LEU A 183 -7.08 17.13 -12.35
N VAL A 184 -7.12 16.50 -13.55
CA VAL A 184 -8.35 15.94 -14.13
C VAL A 184 -8.13 14.44 -14.34
N LEU A 185 -8.94 13.63 -13.69
CA LEU A 185 -8.85 12.18 -13.72
C LEU A 185 -10.08 11.57 -14.36
N THR A 186 -9.90 10.58 -15.25
CA THR A 186 -11.04 9.84 -15.79
C THR A 186 -10.90 8.35 -15.55
N ALA A 187 -12.02 7.69 -15.20
CA ALA A 187 -12.07 6.26 -14.98
C ALA A 187 -13.39 5.66 -15.45
N ARG A 188 -13.42 4.32 -15.65
CA ARG A 188 -14.66 3.58 -15.91
C ARG A 188 -15.41 3.31 -14.61
N SER A 189 -16.72 3.44 -14.61
CA SER A 189 -17.57 3.03 -13.52
C SER A 189 -17.59 1.50 -13.41
N GLY A 190 -17.39 0.96 -12.21
CA GLY A 190 -17.46 -0.49 -11.95
C GLY A 190 -16.25 -1.31 -12.40
N ALA A 191 -15.16 -0.70 -12.86
CA ALA A 191 -13.98 -1.41 -13.32
C ALA A 191 -13.04 -1.90 -12.19
N LEU A 192 -13.36 -1.61 -10.94
CA LEU A 192 -12.54 -2.01 -9.79
C LEU A 192 -13.38 -2.70 -8.72
N PRO A 193 -12.82 -3.70 -8.01
CA PRO A 193 -13.53 -4.37 -6.94
C PRO A 193 -13.93 -3.34 -5.88
N HIS A 194 -15.21 -3.38 -5.50
CA HIS A 194 -15.74 -2.61 -4.39
C HIS A 194 -14.96 -2.98 -3.12
N THR A 195 -14.10 -2.09 -2.66
CA THR A 195 -13.72 -2.12 -1.25
C THR A 195 -14.91 -1.52 -0.50
N ASP A 196 -15.59 -2.36 0.27
CA ASP A 196 -16.69 -1.96 1.16
C ASP A 196 -16.18 -0.94 2.19
N THR A 197 -16.16 0.31 1.80
CA THR A 197 -16.04 1.44 2.71
C THR A 197 -17.16 2.41 2.38
N GLU A 198 -18.09 2.53 3.31
CA GLU A 198 -19.14 3.54 3.33
C GLU A 198 -18.51 4.94 3.23
N GLY A 199 -18.48 5.48 2.02
CA GLY A 199 -17.94 6.81 1.72
C GLY A 199 -17.65 6.95 0.24
N GLY A 200 -18.69 7.26 -0.54
CA GLY A 200 -18.77 7.45 -1.97
C GLY A 200 -17.51 7.96 -2.69
N GLY A 201 -16.68 7.06 -3.17
CA GLY A 201 -15.57 7.31 -4.09
C GLY A 201 -15.51 6.19 -5.11
N GLY A 202 -16.44 6.20 -6.11
CA GLY A 202 -16.56 5.14 -7.09
C GLY A 202 -15.54 5.27 -8.22
N GLY A 203 -14.77 4.24 -8.47
CA GLY A 203 -14.22 4.01 -9.81
C GLY A 203 -12.75 4.38 -10.03
N LEU A 204 -11.98 4.75 -9.04
CA LEU A 204 -10.54 4.98 -9.17
C LEU A 204 -9.72 3.77 -8.68
N PRO A 205 -8.53 3.50 -9.26
CA PRO A 205 -7.65 2.40 -8.83
C PRO A 205 -7.01 2.62 -7.45
N PHE A 206 -7.37 3.72 -6.77
CA PHE A 206 -6.91 4.05 -5.42
C PHE A 206 -7.91 5.01 -4.75
N PRO A 207 -8.00 4.99 -3.41
CA PRO A 207 -8.84 5.95 -2.69
C PRO A 207 -8.29 7.38 -2.85
N LEU A 208 -9.16 8.32 -3.26
CA LEU A 208 -8.83 9.76 -3.28
C LEU A 208 -8.90 10.29 -1.86
N ARG A 209 -7.74 10.66 -1.30
CA ARG A 209 -7.66 11.32 0.01
C ARG A 209 -6.78 12.58 -0.07
N PRO A 210 -7.24 13.60 -0.77
CA PRO A 210 -6.49 14.86 -0.83
C PRO A 210 -6.59 15.60 0.51
N PRO A 211 -5.58 16.42 0.85
CA PRO A 211 -5.62 17.31 2.00
C PRO A 211 -6.84 18.25 1.98
N ALA A 212 -7.29 18.72 3.14
CA ALA A 212 -8.51 19.51 3.27
C ALA A 212 -8.52 20.85 2.49
N HIS A 213 -7.35 21.35 2.12
CA HIS A 213 -7.23 22.59 1.34
C HIS A 213 -7.40 22.38 -0.18
N VAL A 214 -7.48 21.14 -0.65
CA VAL A 214 -7.63 20.78 -2.07
C VAL A 214 -9.11 20.80 -2.46
N VAL A 215 -9.44 21.47 -3.54
CA VAL A 215 -10.82 21.48 -4.05
C VAL A 215 -11.06 20.24 -4.90
N VAL A 216 -11.96 19.35 -4.45
CA VAL A 216 -12.32 18.13 -5.17
C VAL A 216 -13.69 18.24 -5.80
N ALA A 217 -13.82 17.79 -7.04
CA ALA A 217 -15.08 17.63 -7.73
C ALA A 217 -15.15 16.27 -8.42
N GLU A 218 -16.02 15.42 -7.95
CA GLU A 218 -16.33 14.14 -8.59
C GLU A 218 -17.59 14.29 -9.44
N ARG A 219 -17.53 13.79 -10.69
CA ARG A 219 -18.65 13.81 -11.61
C ARG A 219 -18.79 12.48 -12.30
N HIS A 220 -19.94 11.91 -12.17
CA HIS A 220 -20.30 10.70 -12.91
C HIS A 220 -20.97 11.08 -14.24
N LEU A 221 -20.41 10.57 -15.32
CA LEU A 221 -20.94 10.75 -16.67
C LEU A 221 -21.85 9.56 -17.01
N ALA A 222 -23.13 9.75 -16.84
CA ALA A 222 -24.12 8.79 -17.27
C ALA A 222 -24.24 8.72 -18.80
N PRO A 223 -24.69 7.61 -19.41
CA PRO A 223 -25.10 7.59 -20.80
C PRO A 223 -26.08 8.73 -21.12
N LEU A 224 -26.12 9.15 -22.37
CA LEU A 224 -27.06 10.14 -22.82
C LEU A 224 -28.48 9.65 -22.61
N SER A 225 -29.36 10.50 -22.10
CA SER A 225 -30.81 10.23 -22.05
C SER A 225 -31.40 10.09 -23.45
N VAL A 226 -32.62 9.62 -23.55
CA VAL A 226 -33.36 9.55 -24.83
C VAL A 226 -33.42 10.93 -25.49
N ALA A 227 -33.75 11.97 -24.72
CA ALA A 227 -33.82 13.34 -25.23
C ALA A 227 -32.45 13.85 -25.72
N GLU A 228 -31.38 13.59 -24.94
CA GLU A 228 -30.01 13.96 -25.34
C GLU A 228 -29.52 13.15 -26.53
N THR A 229 -29.89 11.87 -26.63
CA THR A 229 -29.63 11.00 -27.78
C THR A 229 -30.33 11.59 -29.02
N GLY A 230 -31.59 12.00 -28.88
CA GLY A 230 -32.33 12.70 -29.93
C GLY A 230 -31.70 14.03 -30.37
N ALA A 231 -31.25 14.83 -29.41
CA ALA A 231 -30.56 16.10 -29.69
C ALA A 231 -29.21 15.87 -30.40
N MET A 232 -28.44 14.86 -29.96
CA MET A 232 -27.20 14.46 -30.64
C MET A 232 -27.47 13.94 -32.04
N ALA A 233 -28.47 13.12 -32.21
CA ALA A 233 -28.90 12.61 -33.52
C ALA A 233 -29.33 13.76 -34.45
N ALA A 234 -30.14 14.69 -33.94
CA ALA A 234 -30.58 15.89 -34.68
C ALA A 234 -29.37 16.70 -35.16
N GLY A 235 -28.39 16.93 -34.27
CA GLY A 235 -27.16 17.67 -34.62
C GLY A 235 -26.30 16.97 -35.68
N LEU A 236 -26.20 15.63 -35.64
CA LEU A 236 -25.43 14.86 -36.62
C LEU A 236 -26.12 14.73 -37.96
N LEU A 237 -27.44 14.63 -37.98
CA LEU A 237 -28.24 14.54 -39.19
C LEU A 237 -28.57 15.92 -39.81
N GLY A 238 -28.11 17.04 -39.22
CA GLY A 238 -28.43 18.39 -39.66
C GLY A 238 -29.93 18.74 -39.52
N ALA A 239 -30.68 17.99 -38.72
CA ALA A 239 -32.09 18.15 -38.49
C ALA A 239 -32.37 19.06 -37.27
N ARG A 240 -33.51 19.80 -37.27
CA ARG A 240 -33.89 20.67 -36.16
C ARG A 240 -34.36 19.88 -34.91
N ALA A 241 -34.92 18.70 -35.13
CA ALA A 241 -35.30 17.71 -34.14
C ALA A 241 -35.48 16.35 -34.78
N VAL A 242 -35.37 15.26 -34.02
CA VAL A 242 -35.72 13.89 -34.44
C VAL A 242 -36.97 13.43 -33.70
N PRO A 243 -37.78 12.53 -34.28
CA PRO A 243 -38.96 11.99 -33.62
C PRO A 243 -38.58 11.26 -32.31
N GLU A 244 -39.40 11.38 -31.31
CA GLU A 244 -39.17 10.78 -29.98
C GLU A 244 -39.03 9.27 -30.09
N GLU A 245 -39.84 8.58 -30.92
CA GLU A 245 -39.72 7.14 -31.17
C GLU A 245 -38.39 6.73 -31.80
N PHE A 246 -37.80 7.60 -32.64
CA PHE A 246 -36.49 7.38 -33.24
C PHE A 246 -35.38 7.57 -32.19
N ALA A 247 -35.47 8.60 -31.36
CA ALA A 247 -34.52 8.86 -30.29
C ALA A 247 -34.53 7.68 -29.24
N ASP A 248 -35.73 7.17 -28.91
CA ASP A 248 -35.91 6.04 -28.02
C ASP A 248 -35.33 4.74 -28.59
N ARG A 249 -35.56 4.45 -29.88
CA ARG A 249 -34.95 3.29 -30.55
C ARG A 249 -33.45 3.40 -30.64
N LEU A 250 -32.92 4.55 -31.04
CA LEU A 250 -31.48 4.81 -31.12
C LEU A 250 -30.83 4.66 -29.74
N HIS A 251 -31.47 5.16 -28.71
CA HIS A 251 -31.02 5.03 -27.33
C HIS A 251 -30.96 3.55 -26.90
N ARG A 252 -31.99 2.76 -27.19
CA ARG A 252 -32.02 1.31 -26.89
C ARG A 252 -30.93 0.54 -27.64
N TRP A 253 -30.59 0.91 -28.86
CA TRP A 253 -29.55 0.23 -29.63
C TRP A 253 -28.14 0.63 -29.21
N THR A 254 -27.97 1.85 -28.80
CA THR A 254 -26.65 2.38 -28.44
C THR A 254 -26.38 2.42 -26.95
N GLY A 255 -27.41 2.16 -26.13
CA GLY A 255 -27.33 2.34 -24.69
C GLY A 255 -27.09 3.78 -24.26
N GLY A 256 -27.36 4.75 -25.12
CA GLY A 256 -27.05 6.16 -24.88
C GLY A 256 -25.55 6.46 -24.94
N LEU A 257 -24.74 5.55 -25.43
CA LEU A 257 -23.31 5.76 -25.61
C LEU A 257 -23.10 6.69 -26.81
N SER A 258 -22.67 7.91 -26.54
CA SER A 258 -22.52 8.96 -27.56
C SER A 258 -21.66 8.52 -28.73
N TYR A 259 -20.66 7.71 -28.46
CA TYR A 259 -19.74 7.20 -29.46
C TYR A 259 -20.39 6.14 -30.40
N VAL A 260 -21.19 5.22 -29.84
CA VAL A 260 -21.92 4.23 -30.64
C VAL A 260 -23.04 4.90 -31.42
N ILE A 261 -23.67 5.94 -30.85
CA ILE A 261 -24.68 6.76 -31.51
C ILE A 261 -24.08 7.39 -32.75
N GLU A 262 -22.89 7.98 -32.65
CA GLU A 262 -22.23 8.63 -33.76
C GLU A 262 -21.97 7.66 -34.91
N GLU A 263 -21.46 6.46 -34.61
CA GLU A 263 -21.17 5.46 -35.66
C GLU A 263 -22.44 4.92 -36.33
N VAL A 264 -23.46 4.64 -35.51
CA VAL A 264 -24.76 4.20 -36.08
C VAL A 264 -25.40 5.25 -36.97
N LEU A 265 -25.35 6.53 -36.56
CA LEU A 265 -25.91 7.64 -37.36
C LEU A 265 -25.11 7.87 -38.62
N ARG A 266 -23.79 7.69 -38.59
CA ARG A 266 -22.94 7.82 -39.80
C ARG A 266 -23.31 6.76 -40.85
N GLU A 267 -23.54 5.48 -40.42
CA GLU A 267 -24.00 4.43 -41.32
C GLU A 267 -25.38 4.74 -41.91
N TRP A 268 -26.30 5.34 -41.11
CA TRP A 268 -27.61 5.71 -41.60
C TRP A 268 -27.62 6.85 -42.62
N SER A 269 -26.61 7.75 -42.60
CA SER A 269 -26.50 8.78 -43.57
C SER A 269 -26.17 8.27 -44.98
N ASP A 270 -25.50 7.08 -45.05
CA ASP A 270 -25.08 6.47 -46.31
C ASP A 270 -26.17 5.51 -46.89
N THR A 271 -27.18 5.12 -46.09
CA THR A 271 -28.24 4.20 -46.49
C THR A 271 -29.62 4.85 -46.40
N THR A 272 -30.33 4.97 -47.51
CA THR A 272 -31.67 5.60 -47.63
C THR A 272 -32.81 4.78 -47.02
N ALA A 273 -32.59 3.76 -46.23
CA ALA A 273 -33.62 2.96 -45.63
C ALA A 273 -33.40 2.75 -44.11
N CYS A 274 -34.18 3.48 -43.30
CA CYS A 274 -34.30 3.24 -41.86
C CYS A 274 -34.98 1.89 -41.62
N PRO A 275 -34.32 0.87 -40.99
CA PRO A 275 -34.98 -0.41 -40.72
C PRO A 275 -35.97 -0.24 -39.57
N ALA A 276 -37.25 -0.43 -39.84
CA ALA A 276 -38.29 -0.53 -38.83
C ALA A 276 -38.27 -1.93 -38.23
N GLY A 277 -38.12 -2.00 -36.93
CA GLY A 277 -38.62 -3.11 -36.16
C GLY A 277 -37.68 -4.29 -35.83
N THR A 278 -37.28 -4.37 -34.58
CA THR A 278 -37.32 -5.61 -33.77
C THR A 278 -37.29 -5.24 -32.28
N ALA A 279 -38.40 -5.41 -31.59
CA ALA A 279 -38.53 -5.34 -30.17
C ALA A 279 -38.25 -6.73 -29.57
N GLY A 280 -37.42 -6.83 -28.55
CA GLY A 280 -37.47 -7.90 -27.57
C GLY A 280 -36.51 -9.08 -27.71
N GLN A 281 -35.17 -8.84 -27.78
CA GLN A 281 -34.19 -9.87 -27.40
C GLN A 281 -33.16 -9.32 -26.43
N PRO A 282 -32.64 -10.12 -25.46
CA PRO A 282 -31.58 -9.68 -24.57
C PRO A 282 -30.31 -9.41 -25.37
N GLU A 283 -29.66 -8.29 -25.03
CA GLU A 283 -28.52 -7.80 -25.81
C GLU A 283 -27.31 -8.73 -25.69
N PRO A 284 -26.70 -9.12 -26.80
CA PRO A 284 -25.41 -9.81 -26.78
C PRO A 284 -24.30 -8.83 -26.40
N PRO A 285 -23.13 -9.30 -25.89
CA PRO A 285 -22.01 -8.45 -25.46
C PRO A 285 -21.44 -7.54 -26.57
N LEU A 286 -21.79 -7.79 -27.81
CA LEU A 286 -21.59 -6.88 -28.93
C LEU A 286 -22.95 -6.54 -29.50
N PRO A 287 -23.39 -5.25 -29.50
CA PRO A 287 -24.68 -4.86 -30.09
C PRO A 287 -24.79 -5.38 -31.52
N ALA A 288 -25.88 -6.03 -31.86
CA ALA A 288 -26.13 -6.60 -33.18
C ALA A 288 -26.07 -5.53 -34.28
N SER A 289 -26.44 -4.30 -33.92
CA SER A 289 -26.32 -3.11 -34.78
C SER A 289 -24.88 -2.80 -35.15
N VAL A 290 -23.97 -2.73 -34.18
CA VAL A 290 -22.56 -2.44 -34.41
C VAL A 290 -21.91 -3.56 -35.24
N ARG A 291 -22.17 -4.81 -34.88
CA ARG A 291 -21.68 -5.97 -35.68
C ARG A 291 -22.16 -5.89 -37.13
N ARG A 292 -23.43 -5.63 -37.32
CA ARG A 292 -24.07 -5.55 -38.67
C ARG A 292 -23.40 -4.44 -39.49
N VAL A 293 -23.22 -3.28 -38.90
CA VAL A 293 -22.57 -2.13 -39.52
C VAL A 293 -21.19 -2.49 -39.99
N VAL A 294 -20.36 -3.06 -39.10
CA VAL A 294 -18.99 -3.43 -39.44
C VAL A 294 -18.97 -4.53 -40.53
N VAL A 295 -19.76 -5.59 -40.39
CA VAL A 295 -19.81 -6.69 -41.38
C VAL A 295 -20.27 -6.17 -42.73
N GLN A 296 -21.27 -5.29 -42.75
CA GLN A 296 -21.75 -4.69 -44.00
C GLN A 296 -20.64 -3.89 -44.69
N ARG A 297 -19.93 -3.03 -43.97
CA ARG A 297 -18.78 -2.28 -44.52
C ARG A 297 -17.70 -3.21 -45.06
N LEU A 298 -17.39 -4.31 -44.30
CA LEU A 298 -16.41 -5.30 -44.72
C LEU A 298 -16.80 -5.98 -46.06
N ARG A 299 -18.11 -6.20 -46.31
CA ARG A 299 -18.61 -6.80 -47.58
C ARG A 299 -18.37 -5.91 -48.78
N HIS A 300 -18.36 -4.59 -48.60
CA HIS A 300 -18.12 -3.64 -49.69
C HIS A 300 -16.62 -3.47 -50.03
N LEU A 301 -15.73 -4.00 -49.16
CA LEU A 301 -14.29 -3.91 -49.41
C LEU A 301 -13.81 -4.93 -50.47
N PRO A 302 -12.86 -4.54 -51.30
CA PRO A 302 -12.09 -5.47 -52.13
C PRO A 302 -11.40 -6.56 -51.29
N SER A 303 -11.02 -7.68 -51.93
CA SER A 303 -10.34 -8.80 -51.24
C SER A 303 -9.13 -8.36 -50.44
N ASP A 304 -8.27 -7.54 -51.04
CA ASP A 304 -7.04 -7.06 -50.39
C ASP A 304 -7.33 -6.09 -49.24
N ALA A 305 -8.36 -5.26 -49.36
CA ALA A 305 -8.81 -4.38 -48.31
C ALA A 305 -9.37 -5.17 -47.12
N ARG A 306 -10.13 -6.24 -47.40
CA ARG A 306 -10.58 -7.16 -46.32
C ARG A 306 -9.42 -7.85 -45.63
N ARG A 307 -8.39 -8.26 -46.39
CA ARG A 307 -7.15 -8.84 -45.82
C ARG A 307 -6.45 -7.84 -44.91
N VAL A 308 -6.32 -6.58 -45.34
CA VAL A 308 -5.71 -5.51 -44.51
C VAL A 308 -6.55 -5.19 -43.28
N VAL A 309 -7.87 -5.14 -43.41
CA VAL A 309 -8.77 -4.92 -42.27
C VAL A 309 -8.71 -6.10 -41.28
N ALA A 310 -8.68 -7.34 -41.80
CA ALA A 310 -8.46 -8.51 -40.96
C ALA A 310 -7.09 -8.48 -40.27
N ALA A 311 -6.05 -8.03 -40.96
CA ALA A 311 -4.73 -7.80 -40.38
C ALA A 311 -4.77 -6.73 -39.27
N ALA A 312 -5.45 -5.61 -39.52
CA ALA A 312 -5.62 -4.55 -38.54
C ALA A 312 -6.44 -5.05 -37.32
N ALA A 313 -7.51 -5.84 -37.55
CA ALA A 313 -8.31 -6.41 -36.48
C ALA A 313 -7.51 -7.36 -35.60
N VAL A 314 -6.63 -8.17 -36.18
CA VAL A 314 -5.71 -9.08 -35.49
C VAL A 314 -4.62 -8.33 -34.76
N LEU A 315 -3.99 -7.33 -35.38
CA LEU A 315 -2.94 -6.53 -34.75
C LEU A 315 -3.42 -5.75 -33.52
N GLY A 316 -4.64 -5.26 -33.57
CA GLY A 316 -5.29 -4.64 -32.41
C GLY A 316 -5.02 -3.15 -32.23
N ASP A 317 -3.78 -2.70 -32.42
CA ASP A 317 -3.36 -1.30 -32.26
C ASP A 317 -3.26 -0.57 -33.58
N PRO A 318 -3.18 0.76 -33.58
CA PRO A 318 -2.80 1.53 -34.73
C PRO A 318 -1.50 1.00 -35.35
N ALA A 319 -1.55 0.62 -36.59
CA ALA A 319 -0.43 -0.03 -37.23
C ALA A 319 -0.01 0.71 -38.50
N PRO A 320 1.30 0.85 -38.78
CA PRO A 320 1.78 1.44 -40.01
C PRO A 320 1.58 0.51 -41.22
N VAL A 321 1.63 1.10 -42.40
CA VAL A 321 1.39 0.40 -43.68
C VAL A 321 2.19 -0.90 -43.82
N HIS A 322 3.48 -0.84 -43.55
CA HIS A 322 4.37 -1.98 -43.68
C HIS A 322 3.99 -3.16 -42.80
N LEU A 323 3.51 -2.88 -41.57
CA LEU A 323 3.09 -3.91 -40.63
C LEU A 323 1.77 -4.55 -41.08
N LEU A 324 0.82 -3.74 -41.49
CA LEU A 324 -0.45 -4.21 -42.05
C LEU A 324 -0.25 -5.06 -43.29
N GLY A 325 0.63 -4.64 -44.22
CA GLY A 325 0.99 -5.39 -45.42
C GLY A 325 1.62 -6.74 -45.11
N ALA A 326 2.59 -6.74 -44.18
CA ALA A 326 3.26 -7.98 -43.76
C ALA A 326 2.26 -9.03 -43.19
N VAL A 327 1.26 -8.56 -42.40
CA VAL A 327 0.24 -9.47 -41.82
C VAL A 327 -0.79 -9.88 -42.86
N ALA A 328 -1.22 -8.98 -43.74
CA ALA A 328 -2.16 -9.24 -44.82
C ALA A 328 -1.51 -10.11 -45.91
N GLY A 329 -0.17 -10.18 -45.99
CA GLY A 329 0.58 -10.84 -47.06
C GLY A 329 0.45 -10.08 -48.39
N LEU A 330 0.58 -8.77 -48.32
CA LEU A 330 0.56 -7.84 -49.44
C LEU A 330 1.83 -7.01 -49.47
N ASP A 331 2.21 -6.57 -50.69
CA ASP A 331 3.28 -5.60 -50.81
C ASP A 331 2.86 -4.20 -50.33
N GLU A 332 3.78 -3.27 -50.26
CA GLU A 332 3.50 -1.92 -49.76
C GLU A 332 2.49 -1.16 -50.64
N GLN A 333 2.57 -1.30 -51.96
CA GLN A 333 1.68 -0.63 -52.89
C GLN A 333 0.25 -1.22 -52.80
N GLU A 334 0.13 -2.53 -52.76
CA GLU A 334 -1.13 -3.21 -52.54
C GLU A 334 -1.76 -2.85 -51.19
N THR A 335 -0.96 -2.80 -50.15
CA THR A 335 -1.41 -2.42 -48.80
C THR A 335 -1.93 -0.97 -48.78
N ARG A 336 -1.23 -0.04 -49.43
CA ARG A 336 -1.65 1.38 -49.54
C ARG A 336 -2.99 1.51 -50.27
N ARG A 337 -3.16 0.75 -51.35
CA ARG A 337 -4.43 0.75 -52.11
C ARG A 337 -5.56 0.13 -51.26
N ALA A 338 -5.27 -0.96 -50.59
CA ALA A 338 -6.20 -1.63 -49.70
C ALA A 338 -6.66 -0.72 -48.52
N LEU A 339 -5.71 0.01 -47.92
CA LEU A 339 -6.00 1.00 -46.89
C LEU A 339 -6.82 2.15 -47.38
N ALA A 340 -6.52 2.66 -48.61
CA ALA A 340 -7.31 3.74 -49.19
C ALA A 340 -8.78 3.35 -49.37
N ALA A 341 -9.05 2.10 -49.78
CA ALA A 341 -10.39 1.56 -49.85
C ALA A 341 -11.05 1.40 -48.45
N ALA A 342 -10.30 0.91 -47.45
CA ALA A 342 -10.81 0.76 -46.09
C ALA A 342 -11.08 2.12 -45.41
N LEU A 343 -10.27 3.15 -45.71
CA LEU A 343 -10.47 4.53 -45.26
C LEU A 343 -11.72 5.13 -45.85
N LYS A 344 -11.92 4.96 -47.17
CA LYS A 344 -13.08 5.46 -47.91
C LYS A 344 -14.38 4.92 -47.32
N GLU A 345 -14.41 3.66 -46.95
CA GLU A 345 -15.55 2.99 -46.32
C GLU A 345 -15.67 3.28 -44.82
N GLY A 346 -14.72 4.04 -44.24
CA GLY A 346 -14.74 4.41 -42.83
C GLY A 346 -14.59 3.21 -41.87
N VAL A 347 -14.02 2.11 -42.36
CA VAL A 347 -13.75 0.92 -41.52
C VAL A 347 -12.52 1.13 -40.63
N VAL A 348 -11.52 1.83 -41.16
CA VAL A 348 -10.32 2.25 -40.43
C VAL A 348 -10.17 3.78 -40.50
N ARG A 349 -9.37 4.32 -39.59
CA ARG A 349 -8.97 5.74 -39.60
C ARG A 349 -7.46 5.86 -39.69
N ALA A 350 -6.99 6.94 -40.31
CA ALA A 350 -5.59 7.32 -40.33
C ALA A 350 -5.29 8.28 -39.17
N GLY A 351 -4.11 8.16 -38.55
CA GLY A 351 -3.60 9.08 -37.55
C GLY A 351 -2.08 8.89 -37.42
N ASP A 352 -1.31 10.00 -37.58
CA ASP A 352 0.16 10.01 -37.40
C ASP A 352 0.92 8.89 -38.12
N GLY A 353 0.56 8.58 -39.36
CA GLY A 353 1.20 7.53 -40.18
C GLY A 353 0.76 6.09 -39.82
N THR A 354 -0.21 5.94 -38.92
CA THR A 354 -0.78 4.65 -38.53
C THR A 354 -2.27 4.55 -38.91
N TYR A 355 -2.78 3.32 -38.89
CA TYR A 355 -4.15 3.01 -39.24
C TYR A 355 -4.79 2.16 -38.15
N ALA A 356 -6.00 2.52 -37.76
CA ALA A 356 -6.70 1.84 -36.65
C ALA A 356 -8.21 1.81 -36.92
N PHE A 357 -8.92 0.96 -36.18
CA PHE A 357 -10.38 1.03 -36.13
C PHE A 357 -10.85 2.30 -35.42
N PRO A 358 -12.00 2.86 -35.76
CA PRO A 358 -12.55 4.04 -35.09
C PRO A 358 -12.79 3.80 -33.60
N TYR A 359 -13.16 2.58 -33.22
CA TYR A 359 -13.43 2.18 -31.84
C TYR A 359 -13.31 0.66 -31.67
N GLY A 360 -13.09 0.19 -30.39
CA GLY A 360 -12.80 -1.22 -30.11
C GLY A 360 -13.89 -2.22 -30.53
N LEU A 361 -15.17 -1.83 -30.46
CA LEU A 361 -16.26 -2.70 -30.88
C LEU A 361 -16.29 -2.92 -32.40
N ALA A 362 -15.89 -1.92 -33.19
CA ALA A 362 -15.73 -2.08 -34.63
C ALA A 362 -14.60 -3.09 -34.96
N ARG A 363 -13.48 -2.97 -34.27
CA ARG A 363 -12.38 -3.93 -34.39
C ARG A 363 -12.83 -5.34 -34.01
N ARG A 364 -13.55 -5.48 -32.90
CA ARG A 364 -14.08 -6.76 -32.42
C ARG A 364 -15.00 -7.39 -33.45
N ALA A 365 -15.93 -6.62 -33.98
CA ALA A 365 -16.82 -7.08 -35.01
C ALA A 365 -16.07 -7.53 -36.28
N ALA A 366 -15.05 -6.78 -36.70
CA ALA A 366 -14.19 -7.13 -37.81
C ALA A 366 -13.38 -8.41 -37.54
N TYR A 367 -12.83 -8.58 -36.34
CA TYR A 367 -12.11 -9.78 -35.94
C TYR A 367 -13.04 -11.03 -35.91
N GLU A 368 -14.24 -10.90 -35.36
CA GLU A 368 -15.24 -11.98 -35.36
C GLU A 368 -15.68 -12.37 -36.78
N ALA A 369 -15.62 -11.43 -37.72
CA ALA A 369 -15.94 -11.69 -39.14
C ALA A 369 -14.83 -12.46 -39.86
N VAL A 370 -13.61 -12.54 -39.33
CA VAL A 370 -12.53 -13.37 -39.88
C VAL A 370 -12.88 -14.84 -39.69
N ALA A 371 -12.78 -15.63 -40.76
CA ALA A 371 -13.05 -17.07 -40.71
C ALA A 371 -12.12 -17.76 -39.68
N GLU A 372 -12.69 -18.65 -38.87
CA GLU A 372 -11.95 -19.31 -37.78
C GLU A 372 -10.63 -19.96 -38.22
N PRO A 373 -10.54 -20.67 -39.36
CA PRO A 373 -9.27 -21.25 -39.83
C PRO A 373 -8.23 -20.24 -40.28
N GLU A 374 -8.62 -19.01 -40.57
CA GLU A 374 -7.71 -17.96 -41.03
C GLU A 374 -7.05 -17.21 -39.85
N ARG A 375 -7.71 -17.19 -38.70
CA ARG A 375 -7.25 -16.46 -37.51
C ARG A 375 -5.84 -16.89 -37.06
N PRO A 376 -5.52 -18.19 -36.89
CA PRO A 376 -4.19 -18.63 -36.52
C PRO A 376 -3.12 -18.23 -37.50
N VAL A 377 -3.43 -18.23 -38.78
CA VAL A 377 -2.48 -17.84 -39.87
C VAL A 377 -2.15 -16.34 -39.79
N LEU A 378 -3.17 -15.51 -39.58
CA LEU A 378 -3.00 -14.07 -39.43
C LEU A 378 -2.22 -13.74 -38.13
N HIS A 379 -2.54 -14.40 -37.04
CA HIS A 379 -1.80 -14.27 -35.79
C HIS A 379 -0.33 -14.67 -35.95
N LEU A 380 -0.03 -15.75 -36.68
CA LEU A 380 1.35 -16.15 -36.97
C LEU A 380 2.12 -15.09 -37.78
N ARG A 381 1.45 -14.51 -38.79
CA ARG A 381 2.04 -13.43 -39.58
C ARG A 381 2.25 -12.18 -38.74
N ALA A 382 1.28 -11.82 -37.89
CA ALA A 382 1.39 -10.69 -36.97
C ALA A 382 2.56 -10.88 -35.98
N ALA A 383 2.70 -12.05 -35.38
CA ALA A 383 3.82 -12.36 -34.50
C ALA A 383 5.17 -12.18 -35.20
N ARG A 384 5.29 -12.71 -36.43
CA ARG A 384 6.53 -12.59 -37.22
C ARG A 384 6.81 -11.16 -37.68
N ALA A 385 5.80 -10.41 -38.04
CA ALA A 385 5.93 -9.03 -38.48
C ALA A 385 6.34 -8.12 -37.28
N LEU A 386 5.66 -8.24 -36.14
CA LEU A 386 6.01 -7.50 -34.92
C LEU A 386 7.41 -7.88 -34.40
N GLY A 387 7.81 -9.14 -34.55
CA GLY A 387 9.16 -9.61 -34.17
C GLY A 387 10.29 -9.07 -35.04
N ARG A 388 9.99 -8.38 -36.16
CA ARG A 388 10.95 -7.70 -37.04
C ARG A 388 10.93 -6.17 -36.88
N CYS A 389 10.08 -5.63 -36.03
CA CYS A 389 10.01 -4.19 -35.78
C CYS A 389 11.29 -3.67 -35.12
N ALA A 390 11.49 -2.35 -35.19
CA ALA A 390 12.60 -1.70 -34.52
C ALA A 390 12.51 -1.89 -33.00
N SER A 391 13.64 -1.89 -32.33
CA SER A 391 13.71 -1.98 -30.85
C SER A 391 13.10 -0.73 -30.21
N PRO A 392 12.37 -0.88 -29.12
CA PRO A 392 12.14 -2.10 -28.33
C PRO A 392 11.03 -3.00 -28.93
N LEU A 393 11.33 -4.30 -29.05
CA LEU A 393 10.36 -5.26 -29.58
C LEU A 393 9.12 -5.39 -28.69
N PRO A 394 7.90 -5.44 -29.25
CA PRO A 394 6.64 -5.62 -28.52
C PRO A 394 6.44 -7.10 -28.13
N LEU A 395 7.30 -7.61 -27.22
CA LEU A 395 7.41 -9.04 -26.92
C LEU A 395 6.10 -9.64 -26.38
N VAL A 396 5.35 -8.89 -25.59
CA VAL A 396 4.07 -9.36 -25.02
C VAL A 396 3.04 -9.55 -26.12
N ARG A 397 2.94 -8.60 -27.03
CA ARG A 397 2.06 -8.71 -28.21
C ARG A 397 2.47 -9.88 -29.11
N VAL A 398 3.76 -10.02 -29.36
CA VAL A 398 4.29 -11.13 -30.14
C VAL A 398 3.95 -12.47 -29.49
N ALA A 399 4.09 -12.56 -28.17
CA ALA A 399 3.73 -13.75 -27.41
C ALA A 399 2.25 -14.11 -27.55
N GLU A 400 1.38 -13.10 -27.43
CA GLU A 400 -0.06 -13.30 -27.54
C GLU A 400 -0.47 -13.76 -28.94
N HIS A 401 0.13 -13.18 -29.97
CA HIS A 401 -0.09 -13.65 -31.34
C HIS A 401 0.40 -15.08 -31.55
N TYR A 402 1.55 -15.47 -31.02
CA TYR A 402 2.00 -16.87 -31.06
C TYR A 402 1.05 -17.81 -30.32
N ARG A 403 0.50 -17.38 -29.16
CA ARG A 403 -0.48 -18.15 -28.40
C ARG A 403 -1.76 -18.39 -29.22
N CYS A 404 -2.29 -17.35 -29.83
CA CYS A 404 -3.47 -17.44 -30.72
C CYS A 404 -3.20 -18.22 -32.00
N ALA A 405 -1.95 -18.30 -32.44
CA ALA A 405 -1.54 -19.17 -33.54
C ALA A 405 -1.27 -20.62 -33.11
N GLY A 406 -1.50 -20.99 -31.85
CA GLY A 406 -1.24 -22.32 -31.32
C GLY A 406 0.23 -22.65 -31.03
N LEU A 407 1.13 -21.68 -31.16
CA LEU A 407 2.59 -21.85 -31.03
C LEU A 407 3.05 -21.52 -29.61
N ARG A 408 2.66 -22.36 -28.65
CA ARG A 408 2.89 -22.16 -27.20
C ARG A 408 4.36 -21.93 -26.84
N THR A 409 5.28 -22.71 -27.42
CA THR A 409 6.72 -22.59 -27.11
C THR A 409 7.27 -21.21 -27.46
N GLN A 410 6.87 -20.66 -28.61
CA GLN A 410 7.28 -19.32 -29.02
C GLN A 410 6.66 -18.24 -28.14
N ALA A 411 5.39 -18.40 -27.78
CA ALA A 411 4.71 -17.49 -26.85
C ALA A 411 5.45 -17.41 -25.51
N VAL A 412 5.78 -18.56 -24.91
CA VAL A 412 6.52 -18.63 -23.66
C VAL A 412 7.90 -17.96 -23.77
N ARG A 413 8.64 -18.20 -24.85
CA ARG A 413 9.95 -17.54 -25.06
C ARG A 413 9.83 -16.01 -25.12
N CYS A 414 8.81 -15.51 -25.79
CA CYS A 414 8.58 -14.06 -25.85
C CYS A 414 8.18 -13.46 -24.51
N LEU A 415 7.33 -14.16 -23.74
CA LEU A 415 6.97 -13.73 -22.37
C LEU A 415 8.17 -13.75 -21.45
N GLU A 416 9.00 -14.80 -21.51
CA GLU A 416 10.27 -14.85 -20.75
C GLU A 416 11.17 -13.67 -21.10
N ALA A 417 11.35 -13.38 -22.40
CA ALA A 417 12.18 -12.26 -22.85
C ALA A 417 11.59 -10.89 -22.44
N ALA A 418 10.27 -10.76 -22.43
CA ALA A 418 9.59 -9.57 -21.93
C ALA A 418 9.82 -9.38 -20.41
N ALA A 419 9.70 -10.47 -19.65
CA ALA A 419 9.97 -10.48 -18.23
C ALA A 419 11.44 -10.14 -17.92
N ASP A 420 12.38 -10.73 -18.66
CA ASP A 420 13.82 -10.44 -18.52
C ASP A 420 14.14 -8.98 -18.83
N ARG A 421 13.43 -8.36 -19.77
CA ARG A 421 13.56 -6.92 -20.08
C ARG A 421 13.02 -6.04 -18.97
N ALA A 422 11.84 -6.34 -18.46
CA ALA A 422 11.24 -5.62 -17.35
C ALA A 422 12.11 -5.71 -16.09
N ALA A 423 12.62 -6.90 -15.77
CA ALA A 423 13.51 -7.11 -14.63
C ALA A 423 14.81 -6.29 -14.74
N ARG A 424 15.42 -6.23 -15.93
CA ARG A 424 16.60 -5.39 -16.16
C ARG A 424 16.29 -3.88 -16.09
N GLY A 425 15.06 -3.49 -16.40
CA GLY A 425 14.57 -2.12 -16.26
C GLY A 425 14.16 -1.75 -14.82
N GLY A 426 14.28 -2.68 -13.86
CA GLY A 426 13.88 -2.46 -12.47
C GLY A 426 12.37 -2.58 -12.20
N ASP A 427 11.56 -2.94 -13.21
CA ASP A 427 10.14 -3.18 -13.06
C ASP A 427 9.86 -4.64 -12.64
N ALA A 428 10.04 -4.89 -11.35
CA ALA A 428 9.84 -6.22 -10.77
C ALA A 428 8.38 -6.69 -10.85
N GLY A 429 7.41 -5.76 -10.77
CA GLY A 429 5.98 -6.07 -10.86
C GLY A 429 5.63 -6.65 -12.23
N THR A 430 5.90 -5.89 -13.30
CA THR A 430 5.68 -6.36 -14.68
C THR A 430 6.46 -7.63 -14.98
N ALA A 431 7.72 -7.74 -14.53
CA ALA A 431 8.51 -8.95 -14.73
C ALA A 431 7.85 -10.18 -14.08
N THR A 432 7.35 -10.04 -12.86
CA THR A 432 6.64 -11.10 -12.12
C THR A 432 5.42 -11.57 -12.90
N ASP A 433 4.58 -10.66 -13.38
CA ASP A 433 3.37 -10.99 -14.12
C ASP A 433 3.70 -11.73 -15.42
N ARG A 434 4.72 -11.29 -16.17
CA ARG A 434 5.11 -11.93 -17.42
C ARG A 434 5.75 -13.30 -17.20
N TYR A 435 6.50 -13.53 -16.13
CA TYR A 435 6.98 -14.88 -15.79
C TYR A 435 5.83 -15.81 -15.39
N LEU A 436 4.83 -15.32 -14.65
CA LEU A 436 3.61 -16.07 -14.34
C LEU A 436 2.86 -16.46 -15.62
N ASP A 437 2.67 -15.51 -16.53
CA ASP A 437 2.03 -15.79 -17.81
C ASP A 437 2.81 -16.84 -18.63
N ALA A 438 4.15 -16.78 -18.60
CA ALA A 438 5.01 -17.76 -19.24
C ALA A 438 4.82 -19.18 -18.62
N LEU A 439 4.71 -19.28 -17.29
CA LEU A 439 4.44 -20.56 -16.63
C LEU A 439 3.06 -21.11 -16.98
N ARG A 440 2.03 -20.27 -16.97
CA ARG A 440 0.65 -20.62 -17.37
C ARG A 440 0.56 -21.07 -18.84
N GLY A 441 1.47 -20.59 -19.66
CA GLY A 441 1.57 -20.99 -21.09
C GLY A 441 1.92 -22.46 -21.31
N GLY A 442 2.21 -23.25 -20.27
CA GLY A 442 2.55 -24.67 -20.36
C GLY A 442 3.90 -24.93 -21.02
N PRO A 443 5.00 -24.36 -20.52
CA PRO A 443 6.35 -24.57 -21.04
C PRO A 443 6.82 -26.01 -20.84
N SER A 444 7.85 -26.44 -21.61
CA SER A 444 8.54 -27.69 -21.33
C SER A 444 9.24 -27.65 -19.97
N ALA A 445 9.50 -28.80 -19.37
CA ALA A 445 10.08 -28.92 -18.02
C ALA A 445 11.32 -28.01 -17.85
N VAL A 446 12.29 -28.07 -18.75
CA VAL A 446 13.53 -27.27 -18.70
C VAL A 446 13.25 -25.75 -18.73
N VAL A 447 12.29 -25.31 -19.54
CA VAL A 447 11.93 -23.89 -19.63
C VAL A 447 11.16 -23.47 -18.39
N ARG A 448 10.25 -24.32 -17.90
CA ARG A 448 9.46 -24.07 -16.69
C ARG A 448 10.36 -23.87 -15.48
N ASP A 449 11.33 -24.76 -15.28
CA ASP A 449 12.25 -24.72 -14.14
C ASP A 449 13.09 -23.42 -14.16
N ARG A 450 13.59 -23.05 -15.35
CA ARG A 450 14.31 -21.79 -15.54
C ARG A 450 13.44 -20.56 -15.29
N VAL A 451 12.22 -20.55 -15.80
CA VAL A 451 11.28 -19.42 -15.63
C VAL A 451 10.84 -19.31 -14.17
N ALA A 452 10.59 -20.44 -13.49
CA ALA A 452 10.23 -20.46 -12.08
C ALA A 452 11.34 -19.88 -11.19
N LEU A 453 12.59 -20.20 -11.51
CA LEU A 453 13.74 -19.63 -10.78
C LEU A 453 13.85 -18.11 -11.00
N LYS A 454 13.69 -17.65 -12.24
CA LYS A 454 13.66 -16.21 -12.53
C LYS A 454 12.48 -15.50 -11.85
N LEU A 455 11.30 -16.11 -11.87
CA LEU A 455 10.11 -15.62 -11.16
C LEU A 455 10.41 -15.46 -9.67
N ALA A 456 10.94 -16.50 -9.02
CA ALA A 456 11.25 -16.49 -7.60
C ALA A 456 12.22 -15.36 -7.22
N ARG A 457 13.27 -15.15 -8.04
CA ARG A 457 14.25 -14.08 -7.82
C ARG A 457 13.66 -12.68 -7.92
N VAL A 458 12.83 -12.43 -8.95
CA VAL A 458 12.25 -11.11 -9.19
C VAL A 458 11.12 -10.81 -8.23
N ALA A 459 10.33 -11.82 -7.84
CA ALA A 459 9.18 -11.68 -6.97
C ALA A 459 9.51 -11.13 -5.57
N LEU A 460 10.75 -11.33 -5.09
CA LEU A 460 11.21 -10.71 -3.84
C LEU A 460 11.20 -9.17 -3.89
N ASN A 461 11.36 -8.60 -5.08
CA ASN A 461 11.42 -7.16 -5.32
C ASN A 461 10.09 -6.58 -5.83
N ALA A 462 9.04 -7.41 -5.94
CA ALA A 462 7.71 -7.01 -6.37
C ALA A 462 6.70 -7.19 -5.23
N ARG A 463 5.59 -6.46 -5.28
CA ARG A 463 4.42 -6.82 -4.49
C ARG A 463 3.69 -7.94 -5.22
N THR A 464 3.63 -9.12 -4.63
CA THR A 464 3.06 -10.30 -5.28
C THR A 464 1.80 -10.77 -4.57
N GLY A 465 0.78 -11.12 -5.35
CA GLY A 465 -0.40 -11.80 -4.84
C GLY A 465 -0.13 -13.30 -4.54
N PRO A 466 -1.11 -14.02 -3.98
CA PRO A 466 -1.00 -15.43 -3.59
C PRO A 466 -0.71 -16.37 -4.77
N GLN A 467 -0.89 -15.90 -5.99
CA GLN A 467 -0.66 -16.66 -7.22
C GLN A 467 0.82 -17.01 -7.45
N VAL A 468 1.76 -16.17 -6.97
CA VAL A 468 3.20 -16.44 -7.15
C VAL A 468 3.67 -17.60 -6.26
N PRO A 469 3.43 -17.57 -4.93
CA PRO A 469 3.73 -18.73 -4.08
C PRO A 469 3.05 -20.01 -4.57
N ALA A 470 1.80 -19.94 -5.04
CA ALA A 470 1.07 -21.10 -5.56
C ALA A 470 1.75 -21.69 -6.80
N ALA A 471 2.13 -20.84 -7.77
CA ALA A 471 2.84 -21.29 -8.97
C ALA A 471 4.21 -21.91 -8.67
N LEU A 472 4.96 -21.35 -7.72
CA LEU A 472 6.26 -21.88 -7.31
C LEU A 472 6.11 -23.23 -6.59
N ARG A 473 5.09 -23.42 -5.74
CA ARG A 473 4.78 -24.71 -5.12
C ARG A 473 4.39 -25.75 -6.18
N GLU A 474 3.54 -25.40 -7.12
CA GLU A 474 3.17 -26.29 -8.20
C GLU A 474 4.40 -26.79 -8.99
N VAL A 475 5.35 -25.89 -9.27
CA VAL A 475 6.62 -26.28 -9.92
C VAL A 475 7.46 -27.21 -9.05
N LEU A 476 7.55 -26.97 -7.75
CA LEU A 476 8.28 -27.80 -6.80
C LEU A 476 7.66 -29.19 -6.64
N ASP A 477 6.33 -29.29 -6.67
CA ASP A 477 5.59 -30.54 -6.47
C ASP A 477 5.55 -31.42 -7.72
N GLN A 478 5.46 -30.82 -8.90
CA GLN A 478 5.31 -31.54 -10.17
C GLN A 478 6.62 -32.02 -10.81
N CYS A 479 7.77 -31.61 -10.29
CA CYS A 479 9.03 -31.70 -11.02
C CYS A 479 10.18 -32.35 -10.26
N SER A 480 10.97 -33.10 -10.97
CA SER A 480 12.31 -33.52 -10.56
C SER A 480 13.30 -32.39 -10.87
N LEU A 481 13.21 -31.30 -10.13
CA LEU A 481 14.23 -30.25 -10.18
C LEU A 481 15.55 -30.80 -9.64
N GLY A 482 16.67 -30.41 -10.28
CA GLY A 482 17.97 -30.66 -9.66
C GLY A 482 18.11 -29.88 -8.34
N PRO A 483 19.01 -30.30 -7.43
CA PRO A 483 19.15 -29.70 -6.10
C PRO A 483 19.41 -28.18 -6.14
N GLY A 484 20.15 -27.66 -7.10
CA GLY A 484 20.42 -26.24 -7.21
C GLY A 484 19.14 -25.39 -7.39
N PRO A 485 18.39 -25.57 -8.48
CA PRO A 485 17.13 -24.87 -8.70
C PRO A 485 16.07 -25.13 -7.62
N SER A 486 15.94 -26.39 -7.12
CA SER A 486 15.02 -26.74 -6.07
C SER A 486 15.30 -25.95 -4.79
N GLY A 487 16.56 -26.02 -4.32
CA GLY A 487 16.99 -25.33 -3.11
C GLY A 487 16.83 -23.80 -3.22
N GLU A 488 17.19 -23.21 -4.36
CA GLU A 488 17.07 -21.78 -4.55
C GLU A 488 15.60 -21.34 -4.62
N ILE A 489 14.74 -22.04 -5.36
CA ILE A 489 13.30 -21.72 -5.43
C ILE A 489 12.65 -21.83 -4.03
N ARG A 490 12.98 -22.90 -3.27
CA ARG A 490 12.45 -23.05 -1.89
C ARG A 490 12.91 -21.95 -0.97
N LEU A 491 14.19 -21.56 -1.01
CA LEU A 491 14.72 -20.43 -0.24
C LEU A 491 13.99 -19.14 -0.57
N LEU A 492 13.82 -18.84 -1.86
CA LEU A 492 13.15 -17.62 -2.32
C LEU A 492 11.65 -17.65 -2.02
N LEU A 493 11.00 -18.81 -2.16
CA LEU A 493 9.60 -19.00 -1.77
C LEU A 493 9.40 -18.76 -0.28
N GLY A 494 10.27 -19.32 0.56
CA GLY A 494 10.23 -19.09 2.00
C GLY A 494 10.43 -17.61 2.35
N LEU A 495 11.32 -16.90 1.67
CA LEU A 495 11.49 -15.45 1.84
C LEU A 495 10.26 -14.65 1.39
N LEU A 496 9.59 -15.07 0.31
CA LEU A 496 8.33 -14.46 -0.14
C LEU A 496 7.21 -14.64 0.89
N LEU A 497 7.06 -15.88 1.41
CA LEU A 497 6.09 -16.19 2.44
C LEU A 497 6.32 -15.38 3.71
N ARG A 498 7.58 -15.23 4.11
CA ARG A 498 7.98 -14.46 5.27
C ARG A 498 7.66 -12.96 5.10
N ASN A 499 7.99 -12.39 3.94
CA ASN A 499 7.94 -10.93 3.75
C ASN A 499 6.56 -10.42 3.28
N GLN A 500 5.71 -11.29 2.67
CA GLN A 500 4.52 -10.82 1.97
C GLN A 500 3.22 -11.56 2.33
N SER A 501 3.27 -12.76 2.91
CA SER A 501 2.07 -13.60 3.05
C SER A 501 1.60 -13.85 4.49
N GLY A 502 2.30 -13.38 5.49
CA GLY A 502 1.90 -13.59 6.89
C GLY A 502 2.06 -15.02 7.42
N SER A 503 2.76 -15.90 6.71
CA SER A 503 2.90 -17.32 7.02
C SER A 503 4.28 -17.64 7.63
N GLY A 504 4.59 -17.06 8.80
CA GLY A 504 5.93 -17.14 9.39
C GLY A 504 6.46 -18.56 9.60
N LEU A 505 5.65 -19.48 10.12
CA LEU A 505 6.08 -20.87 10.35
C LEU A 505 6.28 -21.63 9.03
N GLU A 506 5.37 -21.51 8.10
CA GLU A 506 5.47 -22.11 6.77
C GLU A 506 6.70 -21.62 6.01
N ALA A 507 7.04 -20.33 6.15
CA ALA A 507 8.25 -19.75 5.60
C ALA A 507 9.52 -20.40 6.16
N LEU A 508 9.59 -20.57 7.48
CA LEU A 508 10.73 -21.24 8.13
C LEU A 508 10.87 -22.69 7.67
N GLU A 509 9.77 -23.42 7.58
CA GLU A 509 9.76 -24.80 7.11
C GLU A 509 10.22 -24.91 5.64
N GLU A 510 9.77 -24.02 4.77
CA GLU A 510 10.16 -24.05 3.36
C GLU A 510 11.65 -23.72 3.17
N ILE A 511 12.18 -22.75 3.92
CA ILE A 511 13.62 -22.47 3.91
C ILE A 511 14.42 -23.64 4.51
N ALA A 512 13.93 -24.29 5.55
CA ALA A 512 14.59 -25.46 6.12
C ALA A 512 14.66 -26.63 5.12
N ARG A 513 13.59 -26.86 4.34
CA ARG A 513 13.57 -27.84 3.24
C ARG A 513 14.57 -27.53 2.13
N ALA A 514 14.93 -26.23 1.96
CA ALA A 514 15.92 -25.82 0.97
C ALA A 514 17.37 -26.21 1.34
N VAL A 515 17.66 -26.31 2.65
CA VAL A 515 19.04 -26.46 3.14
C VAL A 515 19.76 -27.70 2.57
N PRO A 516 19.19 -28.93 2.56
CA PRO A 516 19.86 -30.09 1.98
C PRO A 516 20.23 -29.90 0.50
N ASP A 517 19.32 -29.36 -0.29
CA ASP A 517 19.50 -29.09 -1.70
C ASP A 517 20.60 -28.05 -1.93
N LEU A 518 20.59 -26.98 -1.13
CA LEU A 518 21.61 -25.92 -1.19
C LEU A 518 23.00 -26.43 -0.77
N LEU A 519 23.10 -27.27 0.26
CA LEU A 519 24.37 -27.87 0.68
C LEU A 519 25.03 -28.69 -0.42
N ALA A 520 24.26 -29.31 -1.30
CA ALA A 520 24.77 -30.08 -2.42
C ALA A 520 25.42 -29.20 -3.51
N VAL A 521 25.14 -27.89 -3.55
CA VAL A 521 25.53 -26.99 -4.65
C VAL A 521 26.34 -25.79 -4.18
N SER A 522 25.96 -25.15 -3.09
CA SER A 522 26.60 -23.93 -2.57
C SER A 522 26.57 -23.87 -1.05
N THR A 523 27.72 -24.09 -0.44
CA THR A 523 27.88 -23.96 1.03
C THR A 523 27.48 -22.56 1.52
N GLY A 524 27.74 -21.51 0.75
CA GLY A 524 27.40 -20.13 1.10
C GLY A 524 25.90 -19.88 1.13
N GLN A 525 25.15 -20.39 0.13
CA GLN A 525 23.69 -20.27 0.13
C GLN A 525 23.05 -21.09 1.25
N ALA A 526 23.55 -22.26 1.56
CA ALA A 526 23.10 -23.08 2.67
C ALA A 526 23.34 -22.40 4.01
N ALA A 527 24.54 -21.84 4.22
CA ALA A 527 24.88 -21.08 5.42
C ALA A 527 23.96 -19.85 5.58
N ARG A 528 23.68 -19.14 4.49
CA ARG A 528 22.73 -18.03 4.47
C ARG A 528 21.33 -18.47 4.84
N ALA A 529 20.82 -19.56 4.28
CA ALA A 529 19.51 -20.11 4.58
C ALA A 529 19.39 -20.48 6.09
N LEU A 530 20.39 -21.17 6.62
CA LEU A 530 20.47 -21.51 8.04
C LEU A 530 20.48 -20.25 8.93
N ALA A 531 21.26 -19.24 8.57
CA ALA A 531 21.33 -17.99 9.33
C ALA A 531 20.01 -17.20 9.31
N ILE A 532 19.25 -17.26 8.20
CA ILE A 532 17.92 -16.65 8.08
C ILE A 532 16.92 -17.33 9.02
N ILE A 533 16.85 -18.67 9.01
CA ILE A 533 15.90 -19.41 9.86
C ILE A 533 16.35 -19.45 11.32
N ALA A 534 17.60 -19.11 11.62
CA ALA A 534 18.07 -18.92 12.99
C ALA A 534 17.53 -17.64 13.64
N ILE A 535 16.93 -16.71 12.91
CA ILE A 535 16.28 -15.52 13.47
C ILE A 535 14.96 -15.95 14.12
N PRO A 536 14.78 -15.77 15.46
CA PRO A 536 13.64 -16.30 16.20
C PRO A 536 12.37 -15.50 15.92
N SER A 537 11.22 -16.18 16.04
CA SER A 537 9.87 -15.61 16.04
C SER A 537 9.04 -16.19 17.18
N LEU A 538 8.03 -15.47 17.68
CA LEU A 538 7.29 -15.92 18.87
C LEU A 538 6.38 -17.13 18.59
N LYS A 539 5.79 -17.19 17.39
CA LYS A 539 4.98 -18.35 16.96
C LYS A 539 5.81 -19.44 16.25
N GLY A 540 7.10 -19.21 16.05
CA GLY A 540 8.03 -20.10 15.39
C GLY A 540 8.50 -21.29 16.23
N TRP A 541 9.73 -21.72 16.00
CA TRP A 541 10.39 -22.81 16.72
C TRP A 541 10.90 -22.36 18.08
N PRO A 542 11.25 -23.33 18.98
CA PRO A 542 11.93 -23.00 20.22
C PRO A 542 13.29 -22.31 19.99
N VAL A 543 13.67 -21.40 20.89
CA VAL A 543 14.96 -20.68 20.82
C VAL A 543 16.16 -21.65 20.77
N GLY A 544 16.04 -22.84 21.39
CA GLY A 544 17.05 -23.89 21.30
C GLY A 544 17.30 -24.38 19.88
N GLU A 545 16.25 -24.53 19.09
CA GLU A 545 16.36 -24.91 17.66
C GLU A 545 17.00 -23.80 16.82
N HIS A 546 16.61 -22.55 17.01
CA HIS A 546 17.24 -21.40 16.36
C HIS A 546 18.74 -21.32 16.68
N ARG A 547 19.15 -21.61 17.92
CA ARG A 547 20.56 -21.70 18.30
C ARG A 547 21.30 -22.83 17.62
N ARG A 548 20.68 -24.01 17.49
CA ARG A 548 21.25 -25.15 16.77
C ARG A 548 21.52 -24.80 15.31
N LEU A 549 20.53 -24.19 14.65
CA LEU A 549 20.65 -23.75 13.27
C LEU A 549 21.73 -22.68 13.08
N LEU A 550 21.82 -21.73 14.03
CA LEU A 550 22.87 -20.73 14.01
C LEU A 550 24.27 -21.34 14.13
N ALA A 551 24.46 -22.28 15.06
CA ALA A 551 25.73 -23.01 15.22
C ALA A 551 26.07 -23.83 13.97
N GLU A 552 25.08 -24.31 13.23
CA GLU A 552 25.31 -25.00 11.94
C GLU A 552 25.74 -24.01 10.86
N ALA A 553 25.12 -22.84 10.78
CA ALA A 553 25.56 -21.75 9.88
C ALA A 553 26.99 -21.30 10.17
N GLU A 554 27.36 -21.16 11.45
CA GLU A 554 28.71 -20.79 11.91
C GLU A 554 29.75 -21.82 11.52
N ARG A 555 29.42 -23.11 11.59
CA ARG A 555 30.33 -24.20 11.14
C ARG A 555 30.60 -24.15 9.64
N LEU A 556 29.68 -23.67 8.86
CA LEU A 556 29.84 -23.52 7.40
C LEU A 556 30.58 -22.23 7.02
N LEU A 557 30.54 -21.20 7.85
CA LEU A 557 31.06 -19.85 7.55
C LEU A 557 32.52 -19.83 7.08
N PRO A 558 33.48 -20.63 7.64
CA PRO A 558 34.85 -20.68 7.16
C PRO A 558 34.99 -21.22 5.71
N LYS A 559 33.98 -21.90 5.19
CA LYS A 559 33.95 -22.50 3.86
C LYS A 559 33.18 -21.61 2.84
N VAL A 560 32.78 -20.43 3.24
CA VAL A 560 32.07 -19.48 2.38
C VAL A 560 33.09 -18.53 1.76
N ASP A 561 33.37 -18.71 0.47
CA ASP A 561 34.36 -17.89 -0.26
C ASP A 561 33.76 -16.58 -0.77
N GLU A 562 32.45 -16.53 -1.02
CA GLU A 562 31.74 -15.36 -1.56
C GLU A 562 31.54 -14.30 -0.47
N GLU A 563 32.16 -13.14 -0.63
CA GLU A 563 32.13 -12.01 0.35
C GLU A 563 30.71 -11.56 0.69
N ASP A 564 29.84 -11.44 -0.31
CA ASP A 564 28.44 -11.02 -0.12
C ASP A 564 27.64 -12.04 0.71
N LEU A 565 27.84 -13.34 0.45
CA LEU A 565 27.19 -14.40 1.22
C LEU A 565 27.73 -14.47 2.63
N ARG A 566 29.04 -14.32 2.80
CA ARG A 566 29.70 -14.25 4.11
C ARG A 566 29.14 -13.11 4.94
N SER A 567 29.04 -11.90 4.35
CA SER A 567 28.49 -10.70 4.96
C SER A 567 27.02 -10.89 5.36
N ALA A 568 26.22 -11.53 4.48
CA ALA A 568 24.81 -11.83 4.79
C ALA A 568 24.66 -12.81 5.95
N VAL A 569 25.52 -13.83 6.05
CA VAL A 569 25.54 -14.79 7.18
C VAL A 569 25.88 -14.06 8.47
N LEU A 570 26.93 -13.24 8.50
CA LEU A 570 27.34 -12.45 9.67
C LEU A 570 26.24 -11.48 10.13
N ALA A 571 25.58 -10.79 9.19
CA ALA A 571 24.49 -9.87 9.48
C ALA A 571 23.28 -10.59 10.12
N ASN A 572 22.87 -11.74 9.56
CA ASN A 572 21.78 -12.54 10.15
C ASN A 572 22.20 -13.17 11.49
N ARG A 573 23.47 -13.57 11.65
CA ARG A 573 24.01 -14.05 12.93
C ARG A 573 23.89 -12.99 14.01
N ALA A 574 24.37 -11.78 13.77
CA ALA A 574 24.28 -10.68 14.73
C ALA A 574 22.83 -10.36 15.09
N THR A 575 21.93 -10.33 14.10
CA THR A 575 20.48 -10.14 14.31
C THR A 575 19.87 -11.26 15.17
N ALA A 576 20.17 -12.52 14.86
CA ALA A 576 19.63 -13.67 15.58
C ALA A 576 20.08 -13.67 17.04
N LEU A 577 21.38 -13.47 17.31
CA LEU A 577 21.94 -13.38 18.65
C LEU A 577 21.32 -12.23 19.46
N ALA A 578 21.19 -11.04 18.85
CA ALA A 578 20.57 -9.90 19.50
C ALA A 578 19.11 -10.18 19.89
N LEU A 579 18.30 -10.72 18.97
CA LEU A 579 16.90 -11.04 19.24
C LEU A 579 16.73 -12.16 20.29
N MET A 580 17.70 -13.05 20.45
CA MET A 580 17.72 -14.04 21.52
C MET A 580 18.21 -13.48 22.88
N GLY A 581 18.66 -12.22 22.91
CA GLY A 581 19.30 -11.62 24.07
C GLY A 581 20.60 -12.34 24.44
N ASP A 582 21.37 -12.85 23.47
CA ASP A 582 22.62 -13.52 23.70
C ASP A 582 23.70 -12.49 24.07
N PRO A 583 24.48 -12.70 25.15
CA PRO A 583 25.56 -11.74 25.53
C PRO A 583 26.60 -11.50 24.43
N SER A 584 26.86 -12.49 23.58
CA SER A 584 27.83 -12.39 22.47
C SER A 584 27.30 -11.61 21.24
N ALA A 585 26.03 -11.16 21.27
CA ALA A 585 25.42 -10.44 20.14
C ALA A 585 26.21 -9.20 19.74
N TRP A 586 26.70 -8.46 20.72
CA TRP A 586 27.38 -7.19 20.47
C TRP A 586 28.82 -7.37 19.98
N ASP A 587 29.47 -8.48 20.33
CA ASP A 587 30.75 -8.88 19.74
C ASP A 587 30.54 -9.29 18.28
N ALA A 588 29.44 -10.03 17.99
CA ALA A 588 29.07 -10.40 16.62
C ALA A 588 28.78 -9.18 15.73
N VAL A 589 28.33 -8.07 16.29
CA VAL A 589 28.17 -6.80 15.56
C VAL A 589 29.52 -6.19 15.19
N ALA A 590 30.53 -6.31 16.06
CA ALA A 590 31.90 -5.85 15.79
C ALA A 590 32.58 -6.65 14.66
N ASP A 591 32.15 -7.90 14.43
CA ASP A 591 32.64 -8.76 13.34
C ASP A 591 32.05 -8.42 11.97
N LEU A 592 31.10 -7.47 11.88
CA LEU A 592 30.48 -7.09 10.61
C LEU A 592 31.49 -6.39 9.69
N PRO A 593 31.61 -6.77 8.41
CA PRO A 593 32.49 -6.12 7.46
C PRO A 593 32.11 -4.64 7.24
N GLU A 594 33.10 -3.77 7.06
CA GLU A 594 32.86 -2.36 6.70
C GLU A 594 32.23 -2.22 5.30
N ALA A 595 32.51 -3.16 4.40
CA ALA A 595 32.03 -3.18 3.00
C ALA A 595 30.71 -3.95 2.82
N ILE A 596 29.72 -3.78 3.69
CA ILE A 596 28.38 -4.30 3.47
C ILE A 596 27.65 -3.40 2.45
N THR A 597 26.85 -3.99 1.54
CA THR A 597 26.00 -3.19 0.66
C THR A 597 25.10 -2.27 1.48
N VAL A 598 24.84 -1.06 0.96
CA VAL A 598 24.03 -0.05 1.68
C VAL A 598 22.67 -0.59 2.07
N GLU A 599 22.05 -1.42 1.23
CA GLU A 599 20.78 -2.10 1.52
C GLU A 599 20.90 -3.08 2.69
N ALA A 600 21.91 -3.93 2.70
CA ALA A 600 22.16 -4.87 3.79
C ALA A 600 22.49 -4.14 5.09
N ALA A 601 23.25 -3.04 5.04
CA ALA A 601 23.55 -2.18 6.17
C ALA A 601 22.29 -1.57 6.78
N ALA A 602 21.39 -0.99 5.96
CA ALA A 602 20.13 -0.43 6.44
C ALA A 602 19.29 -1.49 7.17
N ARG A 603 19.15 -2.67 6.57
CA ARG A 603 18.38 -3.78 7.14
C ARG A 603 18.96 -4.31 8.44
N VAL A 604 20.25 -4.54 8.49
CA VAL A 604 20.90 -5.07 9.71
C VAL A 604 20.83 -4.07 10.85
N HIS A 605 21.10 -2.78 10.56
CA HIS A 605 21.04 -1.74 11.59
C HIS A 605 19.59 -1.52 12.10
N ALA A 606 18.56 -1.58 11.24
CA ALA A 606 17.18 -1.51 11.69
C ALA A 606 16.79 -2.71 12.58
N ASN A 607 17.17 -3.94 12.19
CA ASN A 607 16.97 -5.12 13.03
C ASN A 607 17.64 -4.98 14.41
N LEU A 608 18.89 -4.52 14.44
CA LEU A 608 19.65 -4.33 15.67
C LEU A 608 19.09 -3.19 16.53
N ALA A 609 18.58 -2.12 15.90
CA ALA A 609 17.88 -1.03 16.60
C ALA A 609 16.60 -1.55 17.27
N GLY A 610 15.79 -2.34 16.56
CA GLY A 610 14.60 -2.99 17.10
C GLY A 610 14.92 -3.95 18.25
N ALA A 611 15.92 -4.81 18.08
CA ALA A 611 16.38 -5.73 19.13
C ALA A 611 16.89 -4.97 20.36
N ALA A 612 17.75 -3.95 20.18
CA ALA A 612 18.26 -3.12 21.27
C ALA A 612 17.14 -2.39 22.02
N THR A 613 16.14 -1.87 21.28
CA THR A 613 14.94 -1.26 21.85
C THR A 613 14.18 -2.26 22.72
N ALA A 614 13.91 -3.45 22.22
CA ALA A 614 13.17 -4.51 22.94
C ALA A 614 13.90 -4.98 24.21
N LEU A 615 15.21 -5.17 24.10
CA LEU A 615 16.04 -5.67 25.19
C LEU A 615 16.32 -4.60 26.26
N GLY A 616 16.18 -3.31 25.96
CA GLY A 616 16.45 -2.20 26.87
C GLY A 616 17.88 -1.68 26.81
N HIS A 617 18.43 -1.48 25.63
CA HIS A 617 19.72 -0.83 25.38
C HIS A 617 19.50 0.50 24.64
N PRO A 618 19.08 1.58 25.30
CA PRO A 618 18.66 2.82 24.63
C PRO A 618 19.77 3.48 23.81
N GLU A 619 21.01 3.49 24.29
CA GLU A 619 22.14 4.09 23.57
C GLU A 619 22.45 3.32 22.28
N ARG A 620 22.46 1.97 22.33
CA ARG A 620 22.68 1.12 21.17
C ARG A 620 21.53 1.25 20.17
N ALA A 621 20.29 1.30 20.68
CA ALA A 621 19.12 1.50 19.83
C ALA A 621 19.24 2.79 19.01
N ARG A 622 19.59 3.91 19.64
CA ARG A 622 19.82 5.19 18.95
C ARG A 622 20.97 5.10 17.93
N ALA A 623 22.10 4.55 18.34
CA ALA A 623 23.27 4.44 17.45
C ALA A 623 22.98 3.61 16.20
N PHE A 624 22.25 2.51 16.31
CA PHE A 624 21.85 1.69 15.16
C PHE A 624 20.76 2.38 14.33
N GLN A 625 19.82 3.07 14.97
CA GLN A 625 18.78 3.83 14.28
C GLN A 625 19.39 4.93 13.40
N ASP A 626 20.35 5.68 13.92
CA ASP A 626 21.06 6.71 13.16
C ASP A 626 21.80 6.14 11.94
N ARG A 627 22.48 5.00 12.11
CA ARG A 627 23.15 4.28 11.01
C ARG A 627 22.16 3.76 9.98
N ALA A 628 21.01 3.24 10.41
CA ALA A 628 19.96 2.79 9.52
C ALA A 628 19.42 3.96 8.68
N TRP A 629 19.11 5.10 9.31
CA TRP A 629 18.67 6.30 8.61
C TRP A 629 19.73 6.87 7.66
N GLN A 630 21.00 6.82 8.04
CA GLN A 630 22.11 7.23 7.16
C GLN A 630 22.14 6.35 5.90
N ALA A 631 22.05 5.04 6.05
CA ALA A 631 22.03 4.09 4.93
C ALA A 631 20.83 4.32 4.00
N VAL A 632 19.63 4.54 4.55
CA VAL A 632 18.41 4.83 3.76
C VAL A 632 18.54 6.12 2.98
N ARG A 633 19.02 7.19 3.60
CA ARG A 633 19.23 8.50 2.91
C ARG A 633 20.20 8.39 1.75
N THR A 634 21.18 7.51 1.83
CA THR A 634 22.17 7.29 0.76
C THR A 634 21.56 6.50 -0.40
N ASN A 635 20.66 5.56 -0.14
CA ASN A 635 20.19 4.58 -1.14
C ASN A 635 18.78 4.88 -1.71
N GLN A 636 17.98 5.71 -1.06
CA GLN A 636 16.62 6.08 -1.46
C GLN A 636 15.68 4.88 -1.77
N ALA A 637 15.75 3.82 -0.96
CA ALA A 637 14.92 2.63 -1.10
C ALA A 637 13.65 2.72 -0.25
N PRO A 638 12.42 2.83 -0.83
CA PRO A 638 11.18 3.06 -0.07
C PRO A 638 10.85 1.97 0.94
N TYR A 639 11.14 0.71 0.60
CA TYR A 639 10.89 -0.42 1.50
C TYR A 639 11.78 -0.36 2.75
N LEU A 640 13.06 0.03 2.59
CA LEU A 640 13.97 0.17 3.72
C LEU A 640 13.62 1.41 4.56
N GLU A 641 13.15 2.48 3.93
CA GLU A 641 12.64 3.67 4.65
C GLU A 641 11.46 3.29 5.55
N ALA A 642 10.48 2.54 5.03
CA ALA A 642 9.35 2.04 5.80
C ALA A 642 9.79 1.20 7.00
N PHE A 643 10.75 0.30 6.79
CA PHE A 643 11.28 -0.55 7.85
C PHE A 643 11.99 0.24 8.95
N VAL A 644 12.83 1.21 8.57
CA VAL A 644 13.53 2.06 9.53
C VAL A 644 12.55 2.98 10.26
N GLU A 645 11.53 3.49 9.57
CA GLU A 645 10.50 4.36 10.16
C GLU A 645 9.64 3.62 11.21
N THR A 646 9.16 2.42 10.92
CA THR A 646 8.34 1.66 11.88
C THR A 646 9.15 1.27 13.11
N THR A 647 10.40 0.89 12.93
CA THR A 647 11.33 0.63 14.04
C THR A 647 11.57 1.89 14.89
N ASP A 648 11.74 3.07 14.27
CA ASP A 648 11.90 4.36 14.97
C ASP A 648 10.65 4.77 15.74
N MET A 649 9.46 4.57 15.15
CA MET A 649 8.20 4.84 15.84
C MET A 649 8.05 4.01 17.11
N LEU A 650 8.43 2.73 17.07
CA LEU A 650 8.39 1.86 18.24
C LEU A 650 9.41 2.30 19.31
N ALA A 651 10.61 2.69 18.90
CA ALA A 651 11.63 3.25 19.79
C ALA A 651 11.19 4.59 20.41
N ALA A 652 10.55 5.47 19.63
CA ALA A 652 9.97 6.72 20.10
C ALA A 652 8.85 6.48 21.11
N PHE A 653 7.95 5.54 20.83
CA PHE A 653 6.89 5.16 21.77
C PHE A 653 7.47 4.67 23.11
N THR A 654 8.40 3.74 23.05
CA THR A 654 8.99 3.14 24.26
C THR A 654 9.79 4.12 25.10
N SER A 655 10.40 5.13 24.49
CA SER A 655 11.16 6.20 25.20
C SER A 655 10.28 7.40 25.62
N GLY A 656 8.97 7.33 25.47
CA GLY A 656 8.05 8.40 25.87
C GLY A 656 8.04 9.62 24.95
N ARG A 657 8.66 9.59 23.79
CA ARG A 657 8.67 10.66 22.80
C ARG A 657 7.40 10.61 21.94
N TRP A 658 6.23 10.94 22.56
CA TRP A 658 4.93 10.77 21.92
C TRP A 658 4.45 12.01 21.13
N ALA A 659 5.10 13.15 21.28
CA ALA A 659 4.76 14.36 20.53
C ALA A 659 4.91 14.14 19.01
N GLY A 660 3.83 14.35 18.23
CA GLY A 660 3.78 14.14 16.77
C GLY A 660 3.85 12.67 16.33
N LEU A 661 3.92 11.71 17.27
CA LEU A 661 4.04 10.29 16.93
C LEU A 661 2.72 9.70 16.41
N MET A 662 1.57 10.22 16.86
CA MET A 662 0.25 9.76 16.40
C MET A 662 0.07 9.99 14.90
N GLU A 663 0.38 11.19 14.44
CA GLU A 663 0.26 11.58 13.03
C GLU A 663 1.24 10.78 12.15
N ARG A 664 2.41 10.47 12.66
CA ARG A 664 3.37 9.59 11.97
C ARG A 664 2.81 8.18 11.84
N ALA A 665 2.30 7.62 12.93
CA ALA A 665 1.77 6.26 12.97
C ALA A 665 0.52 6.11 12.10
N GLU A 666 -0.38 7.10 12.07
CA GLU A 666 -1.56 7.11 11.20
C GLU A 666 -1.17 7.16 9.72
N ARG A 667 -0.18 7.98 9.34
CA ARG A 667 0.36 7.98 7.96
C ARG A 667 0.99 6.63 7.59
N ALA A 668 1.77 6.04 8.49
CA ALA A 668 2.39 4.74 8.28
C ALA A 668 1.34 3.62 8.16
N GLU A 669 0.25 3.67 8.96
CA GLU A 669 -0.87 2.72 8.85
C GLU A 669 -1.52 2.79 7.47
N GLU A 670 -1.74 3.98 6.94
CA GLU A 670 -2.30 4.15 5.59
C GLU A 670 -1.32 3.76 4.48
N GLN A 671 -0.05 4.10 4.63
CA GLN A 671 0.97 3.91 3.59
C GLN A 671 1.43 2.45 3.45
N TYR A 672 1.47 1.69 4.56
CA TYR A 672 2.07 0.36 4.60
C TYR A 672 1.06 -0.78 4.67
N GLN A 673 -0.21 -0.55 4.31
CA GLN A 673 -1.30 -1.55 4.37
C GLN A 673 -0.96 -2.87 3.65
N ASP A 674 -0.16 -2.80 2.59
CA ASP A 674 0.23 -3.96 1.78
C ASP A 674 1.48 -4.69 2.30
N VAL A 675 2.12 -4.22 3.40
CA VAL A 675 3.30 -4.86 3.99
C VAL A 675 2.96 -5.27 5.43
N PRO A 676 2.59 -6.54 5.65
CA PRO A 676 1.96 -6.99 6.89
C PRO A 676 2.69 -6.59 8.17
N ASP A 677 4.02 -6.75 8.23
CA ASP A 677 4.77 -6.45 9.45
C ASP A 677 4.85 -4.96 9.77
N PHE A 678 5.09 -4.11 8.75
CA PHE A 678 5.15 -2.65 8.95
C PHE A 678 3.77 -2.10 9.28
N HIS A 679 2.73 -2.65 8.65
CA HIS A 679 1.35 -2.31 8.98
C HIS A 679 1.01 -2.72 10.43
N ALA A 680 1.42 -3.91 10.87
CA ALA A 680 1.21 -4.38 12.23
C ALA A 680 1.91 -3.49 13.27
N GLU A 681 3.14 -3.06 13.02
CA GLU A 681 3.87 -2.14 13.91
C GLU A 681 3.22 -0.75 13.96
N ALA A 682 2.77 -0.22 12.81
CA ALA A 682 2.03 1.05 12.75
C ALA A 682 0.70 0.95 13.52
N LEU A 683 -0.09 -0.11 13.31
CA LEU A 683 -1.33 -0.39 14.04
C LEU A 683 -1.10 -0.51 15.55
N LEU A 684 0.00 -1.16 15.96
CA LEU A 684 0.38 -1.28 17.36
C LEU A 684 0.59 0.11 17.98
N VAL A 685 1.42 0.95 17.36
CA VAL A 685 1.73 2.30 17.87
C VAL A 685 0.47 3.17 17.88
N CYS A 686 -0.35 3.14 16.81
CA CYS A 686 -1.65 3.82 16.79
C CYS A 686 -2.56 3.36 17.93
N GLY A 687 -2.68 2.05 18.15
CA GLY A 687 -3.51 1.47 19.20
C GLY A 687 -3.05 1.88 20.59
N LEU A 688 -1.76 1.81 20.86
CA LEU A 688 -1.17 2.20 22.14
C LEU A 688 -1.35 3.70 22.40
N LEU A 689 -1.06 4.56 21.44
CA LEU A 689 -1.24 6.02 21.60
C LEU A 689 -2.72 6.38 21.78
N ARG A 690 -3.64 5.77 21.03
CA ARG A 690 -5.08 5.99 21.20
C ARG A 690 -5.57 5.56 22.58
N LEU A 691 -4.98 4.51 23.14
CA LEU A 691 -5.25 4.10 24.51
C LEU A 691 -4.75 5.15 25.50
N HIS A 692 -3.45 5.43 25.48
CA HIS A 692 -2.79 6.19 26.54
C HIS A 692 -3.09 7.69 26.47
N THR A 693 -3.05 8.31 25.26
CA THR A 693 -3.23 9.76 25.13
C THR A 693 -4.70 10.17 25.07
N LYS A 694 -5.59 9.31 24.52
CA LYS A 694 -7.00 9.65 24.26
C LYS A 694 -8.01 8.83 25.06
N GLY A 695 -7.59 7.76 25.77
CA GLY A 695 -8.48 6.88 26.52
C GLY A 695 -9.52 6.13 25.68
N GLN A 696 -9.29 5.99 24.36
CA GLN A 696 -10.22 5.36 23.42
C GLN A 696 -10.08 3.83 23.44
N THR A 697 -10.46 3.20 24.54
CA THR A 697 -10.23 1.76 24.81
C THR A 697 -10.75 0.83 23.72
N ASP A 698 -11.97 1.07 23.19
CA ASP A 698 -12.56 0.21 22.16
C ASP A 698 -11.88 0.37 20.78
N VAL A 699 -11.47 1.60 20.44
CA VAL A 699 -10.72 1.86 19.19
C VAL A 699 -9.33 1.23 19.30
N ALA A 700 -8.65 1.47 20.41
CA ALA A 700 -7.34 0.91 20.69
C ALA A 700 -7.36 -0.62 20.61
N ARG A 701 -8.36 -1.27 21.23
CA ARG A 701 -8.50 -2.72 21.18
C ARG A 701 -8.63 -3.24 19.74
N ARG A 702 -9.50 -2.65 18.92
CA ARG A 702 -9.64 -3.06 17.51
C ARG A 702 -8.34 -2.91 16.72
N LEU A 703 -7.58 -1.83 16.95
CA LEU A 703 -6.29 -1.63 16.29
C LEU A 703 -5.25 -2.65 16.76
N LEU A 704 -5.21 -2.94 18.05
CA LEU A 704 -4.31 -3.95 18.64
C LEU A 704 -4.67 -5.36 18.17
N ASP A 705 -5.96 -5.72 18.11
CA ASP A 705 -6.42 -7.00 17.58
C ASP A 705 -6.04 -7.14 16.09
N ARG A 706 -6.18 -6.06 15.30
CA ARG A 706 -5.73 -6.02 13.90
C ARG A 706 -4.21 -6.19 13.82
N ALA A 707 -3.43 -5.49 14.65
CA ALA A 707 -1.97 -5.61 14.65
C ALA A 707 -1.53 -7.06 14.86
N VAL A 708 -2.12 -7.74 15.83
CA VAL A 708 -1.86 -9.17 16.15
C VAL A 708 -2.26 -10.09 14.98
N GLY A 709 -3.38 -9.78 14.31
CA GLY A 709 -3.86 -10.56 13.16
C GLY A 709 -3.11 -10.31 11.86
N THR A 710 -2.41 -9.17 11.75
CA THR A 710 -1.73 -8.74 10.52
C THR A 710 -0.26 -9.16 10.50
N THR A 711 0.41 -9.27 11.65
CA THR A 711 1.85 -9.56 11.69
C THR A 711 2.19 -10.92 11.08
N ALA A 712 3.08 -10.91 10.10
CA ALA A 712 3.57 -12.07 9.39
C ALA A 712 4.69 -12.80 10.15
N LEU A 713 5.63 -12.03 10.69
CA LEU A 713 6.81 -12.53 11.39
C LEU A 713 6.52 -12.86 12.85
N ASP A 714 5.29 -12.60 13.33
CA ASP A 714 4.97 -12.78 14.75
C ASP A 714 6.04 -12.16 15.65
N THR A 715 6.40 -10.90 15.35
CA THR A 715 7.41 -10.18 16.12
C THR A 715 6.94 -10.16 17.58
N GLY A 716 7.76 -10.72 18.45
CA GLY A 716 7.40 -10.88 19.86
C GLY A 716 7.01 -9.56 20.53
N ILE A 717 7.55 -8.44 20.01
CA ILE A 717 7.25 -7.08 20.49
C ILE A 717 5.79 -6.71 20.19
N VAL A 718 5.29 -6.94 18.98
CA VAL A 718 3.90 -6.63 18.61
C VAL A 718 2.93 -7.43 19.46
N LEU A 719 3.13 -8.75 19.53
CA LEU A 719 2.25 -9.65 20.26
C LEU A 719 2.22 -9.35 21.77
N THR A 720 3.40 -9.18 22.38
CA THR A 720 3.50 -8.99 23.83
C THR A 720 3.03 -7.59 24.25
N SER A 721 3.32 -6.54 23.47
CA SER A 721 2.89 -5.18 23.76
C SER A 721 1.39 -4.99 23.57
N ALA A 722 0.81 -5.57 22.52
CA ALA A 722 -0.63 -5.54 22.27
C ALA A 722 -1.39 -6.28 23.40
N ALA A 723 -0.95 -7.50 23.76
CA ALA A 723 -1.54 -8.25 24.85
C ALA A 723 -1.42 -7.50 26.19
N ALA A 724 -0.26 -6.89 26.47
CA ALA A 724 -0.07 -6.09 27.68
C ALA A 724 -1.06 -4.93 27.80
N ALA A 725 -1.31 -4.22 26.69
CA ALA A 725 -2.27 -3.14 26.65
C ALA A 725 -3.71 -3.64 26.90
N VAL A 726 -4.10 -4.75 26.26
CA VAL A 726 -5.43 -5.37 26.46
C VAL A 726 -5.61 -5.83 27.91
N VAL A 727 -4.58 -6.44 28.51
CA VAL A 727 -4.56 -6.83 29.94
C VAL A 727 -4.79 -5.61 30.83
N ARG A 728 -4.08 -4.50 30.57
CA ARG A 728 -4.25 -3.26 31.35
C ARG A 728 -5.66 -2.66 31.20
N VAL A 729 -6.27 -2.73 30.02
CA VAL A 729 -7.66 -2.30 29.80
C VAL A 729 -8.63 -3.13 30.64
N HIS A 730 -8.48 -4.45 30.67
CA HIS A 730 -9.32 -5.33 31.51
C HIS A 730 -9.11 -5.07 33.00
N LEU A 731 -7.85 -4.90 33.42
CA LEU A 731 -7.54 -4.56 34.83
C LEU A 731 -8.13 -3.22 35.25
N ALA A 732 -8.08 -2.20 34.39
CA ALA A 732 -8.68 -0.88 34.65
C ALA A 732 -10.21 -0.93 34.72
N ALA A 733 -10.84 -1.91 34.06
CA ALA A 733 -12.27 -2.18 34.09
C ALA A 733 -12.72 -3.13 35.19
N ASP A 734 -11.81 -3.52 36.11
CA ASP A 734 -12.02 -4.48 37.18
C ASP A 734 -12.49 -5.87 36.70
N ARG A 735 -11.82 -6.39 35.65
CA ARG A 735 -12.12 -7.68 35.03
C ARG A 735 -10.89 -8.60 35.02
N PRO A 736 -10.41 -9.05 36.19
CA PRO A 736 -9.14 -9.77 36.28
C PRO A 736 -9.12 -11.10 35.51
N ALA A 737 -10.22 -11.86 35.53
CA ALA A 737 -10.32 -13.10 34.78
C ALA A 737 -10.15 -12.91 33.27
N GLN A 738 -10.75 -11.84 32.69
CA GLN A 738 -10.57 -11.49 31.28
C GLN A 738 -9.16 -10.98 30.99
N ALA A 739 -8.53 -10.29 31.95
CA ALA A 739 -7.14 -9.87 31.84
C ALA A 739 -6.19 -11.09 31.77
N VAL A 740 -6.40 -12.09 32.62
CA VAL A 740 -5.65 -13.37 32.57
C VAL A 740 -5.84 -14.07 31.24
N GLN A 741 -7.08 -14.19 30.78
CA GLN A 741 -7.38 -14.82 29.48
C GLN A 741 -6.67 -14.10 28.31
N ALA A 742 -6.62 -12.77 28.34
CA ALA A 742 -5.93 -11.97 27.32
C ALA A 742 -4.40 -12.20 27.31
N ALA A 743 -3.80 -12.48 28.46
CA ALA A 743 -2.37 -12.78 28.57
C ALA A 743 -2.02 -14.21 28.14
N GLU A 744 -2.92 -15.17 28.40
CA GLU A 744 -2.61 -16.61 28.37
C GLU A 744 -2.18 -17.11 26.98
N GLY A 745 -2.83 -16.65 25.91
CA GLY A 745 -2.47 -17.04 24.55
C GLY A 745 -1.04 -16.67 24.17
N VAL A 746 -0.60 -15.46 24.50
CA VAL A 746 0.76 -14.98 24.20
C VAL A 746 1.78 -15.61 25.16
N LEU A 747 1.45 -15.75 26.43
CA LEU A 747 2.31 -16.48 27.40
C LEU A 747 2.51 -17.94 27.00
N HIS A 748 1.51 -18.60 26.42
CA HIS A 748 1.65 -19.94 25.87
C HIS A 748 2.74 -19.98 24.78
N HIS A 749 2.75 -19.03 23.87
CA HIS A 749 3.80 -18.93 22.84
C HIS A 749 5.19 -18.67 23.47
N VAL A 750 5.29 -17.76 24.45
CA VAL A 750 6.55 -17.49 25.16
C VAL A 750 7.10 -18.74 25.83
N ARG A 751 6.25 -19.52 26.53
CA ARG A 751 6.63 -20.78 27.17
C ARG A 751 7.09 -21.81 26.14
N ARG A 752 6.33 -22.01 25.09
CA ARG A 752 6.63 -22.98 24.03
C ARG A 752 7.96 -22.68 23.33
N THR A 753 8.23 -21.40 23.03
CA THR A 753 9.45 -20.98 22.33
C THR A 753 10.63 -20.74 23.25
N GLY A 754 10.39 -20.42 24.51
CA GLY A 754 11.43 -20.01 25.47
C GLY A 754 11.93 -18.59 25.23
N ALA A 755 11.21 -17.75 24.48
CA ALA A 755 11.56 -16.37 24.13
C ALA A 755 11.23 -15.37 25.26
N TRP A 756 11.66 -15.66 26.47
CA TRP A 756 11.34 -14.88 27.68
C TRP A 756 11.85 -13.44 27.65
N VAL A 757 12.89 -13.14 26.87
CA VAL A 757 13.41 -11.77 26.72
C VAL A 757 12.37 -10.79 26.16
N TRP A 758 11.37 -11.30 25.44
CA TRP A 758 10.30 -10.49 24.85
C TRP A 758 9.09 -10.33 25.78
N ALA A 759 9.05 -11.02 26.91
CA ALA A 759 7.94 -10.95 27.85
C ALA A 759 7.96 -9.68 28.74
N SER A 760 8.93 -8.78 28.56
CA SER A 760 9.13 -7.60 29.42
C SER A 760 7.90 -6.69 29.53
N ALA A 761 7.16 -6.46 28.45
CA ALA A 761 5.95 -5.64 28.45
C ALA A 761 4.74 -6.37 29.06
N LEU A 762 4.62 -7.70 28.83
CA LEU A 762 3.46 -8.51 29.21
C LEU A 762 3.52 -9.07 30.64
N ALA A 763 4.70 -9.48 31.09
CA ALA A 763 4.82 -10.19 32.36
C ALA A 763 4.30 -9.38 33.57
N PRO A 764 4.64 -8.08 33.76
CA PRO A 764 4.14 -7.32 34.91
C PRO A 764 2.61 -7.22 34.94
N PRO A 765 1.89 -6.79 33.88
CA PRO A 765 0.43 -6.73 33.95
C PRO A 765 -0.23 -8.12 34.03
N ALA A 766 0.39 -9.19 33.47
CA ALA A 766 -0.10 -10.55 33.61
C ALA A 766 0.00 -11.04 35.06
N VAL A 767 1.12 -10.80 35.73
CA VAL A 767 1.29 -11.11 37.18
C VAL A 767 0.26 -10.34 38.00
N GLN A 768 0.06 -9.06 37.73
CA GLN A 768 -0.96 -8.27 38.41
C GLN A 768 -2.38 -8.81 38.18
N ALA A 769 -2.68 -9.28 36.97
CA ALA A 769 -3.96 -9.89 36.62
C ALA A 769 -4.19 -11.19 37.43
N LEU A 770 -3.19 -12.07 37.50
CA LEU A 770 -3.24 -13.32 38.22
C LEU A 770 -3.44 -13.08 39.73
N ILE A 771 -2.74 -12.12 40.33
CA ILE A 771 -2.92 -11.73 41.75
C ILE A 771 -4.35 -11.22 41.98
N ARG A 772 -4.86 -10.35 41.10
CA ARG A 772 -6.23 -9.81 41.27
C ARG A 772 -7.33 -10.84 40.98
N ASP A 773 -7.02 -11.91 40.25
CA ASP A 773 -7.92 -13.06 40.02
C ASP A 773 -7.81 -14.12 41.13
N GLY A 774 -6.96 -13.92 42.13
CA GLY A 774 -6.74 -14.87 43.22
C GLY A 774 -5.90 -16.10 42.87
N ARG A 775 -5.17 -16.06 41.74
CA ARG A 775 -4.34 -17.14 41.19
C ARG A 775 -2.86 -16.98 41.57
N ASP A 776 -2.59 -16.73 42.86
CA ASP A 776 -1.24 -16.40 43.39
C ASP A 776 -0.20 -17.45 43.05
N GLY A 777 -0.55 -18.75 43.13
CA GLY A 777 0.37 -19.85 42.78
C GLY A 777 0.83 -19.80 41.31
N GLU A 778 -0.03 -19.31 40.40
CA GLU A 778 0.32 -19.15 38.99
C GLU A 778 1.15 -17.89 38.76
N ALA A 779 0.88 -16.84 39.53
CA ALA A 779 1.71 -15.64 39.50
C ALA A 779 3.15 -15.94 39.94
N HIS A 780 3.33 -16.71 41.02
CA HIS A 780 4.67 -17.16 41.44
C HIS A 780 5.37 -18.02 40.37
N ARG A 781 4.65 -18.95 39.72
CA ARG A 781 5.20 -19.78 38.65
C ARG A 781 5.65 -18.92 37.46
N LEU A 782 4.83 -17.96 37.02
CA LEU A 782 5.17 -17.08 35.91
C LEU A 782 6.44 -16.26 36.19
N VAL A 783 6.61 -15.78 37.44
CA VAL A 783 7.81 -15.05 37.84
C VAL A 783 9.04 -15.94 37.90
N ALA A 784 8.91 -17.19 38.34
CA ALA A 784 10.00 -18.15 38.31
C ALA A 784 10.40 -18.52 36.88
N GLU A 785 9.43 -18.81 36.01
CA GLU A 785 9.67 -19.09 34.58
C GLU A 785 10.39 -17.91 33.88
N LEU A 786 9.96 -16.67 34.15
CA LEU A 786 10.62 -15.46 33.62
C LEU A 786 12.08 -15.37 34.14
N ALA A 787 12.29 -15.58 35.45
CA ALA A 787 13.62 -15.50 36.04
C ALA A 787 14.58 -16.53 35.43
N ASP A 788 14.14 -17.75 35.28
CA ASP A 788 14.94 -18.85 34.69
C ASP A 788 15.22 -18.56 33.20
N GLY A 789 14.17 -18.10 32.45
CA GLY A 789 14.28 -17.84 31.04
C GLY A 789 15.23 -16.71 30.63
N ILE A 790 15.45 -15.73 31.55
CA ILE A 790 16.34 -14.59 31.31
C ILE A 790 17.69 -14.69 32.04
N ALA A 791 17.93 -15.72 32.86
CA ALA A 791 19.08 -15.80 33.76
C ALA A 791 20.44 -15.59 33.10
N ARG A 792 20.58 -16.04 31.84
CA ARG A 792 21.83 -15.96 31.08
C ARG A 792 21.69 -15.05 29.85
N ARG A 793 20.75 -14.08 29.90
CA ARG A 793 20.45 -13.19 28.76
C ARG A 793 20.89 -11.74 29.05
N ASP A 794 21.35 -11.08 28.01
CA ASP A 794 21.57 -9.64 28.03
C ASP A 794 20.27 -8.91 27.64
N ALA A 795 19.36 -8.79 28.62
CA ALA A 795 18.05 -8.20 28.44
C ALA A 795 17.66 -7.34 29.65
N PRO A 796 18.22 -6.12 29.76
CA PRO A 796 17.95 -5.21 30.89
C PRO A 796 16.45 -4.94 31.11
N ALA A 797 15.65 -4.77 30.04
CA ALA A 797 14.20 -4.56 30.13
C ALA A 797 13.50 -5.76 30.78
N ALA A 798 13.88 -6.99 30.43
CA ALA A 798 13.30 -8.19 31.03
C ALA A 798 13.72 -8.35 32.51
N ARG A 799 14.91 -7.90 32.89
CA ARG A 799 15.34 -7.83 34.30
C ARG A 799 14.53 -6.79 35.08
N ALA A 800 14.30 -5.61 34.53
CA ALA A 800 13.46 -4.59 35.15
C ALA A 800 12.00 -5.09 35.30
N ALA A 801 11.47 -5.79 34.30
CA ALA A 801 10.16 -6.45 34.37
C ALA A 801 10.11 -7.52 35.47
N LEU A 802 11.16 -8.33 35.61
CA LEU A 802 11.26 -9.31 36.69
C LEU A 802 11.27 -8.65 38.09
N LEU A 803 11.98 -7.54 38.27
CA LEU A 803 11.94 -6.74 39.50
C LEU A 803 10.52 -6.24 39.77
N THR A 804 9.83 -5.74 38.74
CA THR A 804 8.44 -5.30 38.85
C THR A 804 7.52 -6.44 39.26
N CYS A 805 7.67 -7.61 38.65
CA CYS A 805 6.87 -8.81 39.00
C CYS A 805 7.12 -9.26 40.44
N ARG A 806 8.36 -9.24 40.90
CA ARG A 806 8.73 -9.57 42.30
C ARG A 806 8.14 -8.56 43.26
N ALA A 807 8.16 -7.27 42.95
CA ALA A 807 7.55 -6.23 43.75
C ALA A 807 6.03 -6.45 43.85
N LEU A 808 5.35 -6.76 42.73
CA LEU A 808 3.91 -7.06 42.72
C LEU A 808 3.55 -8.28 43.60
N LEU A 809 4.36 -9.35 43.56
CA LEU A 809 4.15 -10.53 44.40
C LEU A 809 4.26 -10.26 45.91
N THR A 810 4.90 -9.18 46.36
CA THR A 810 4.93 -8.83 47.78
C THR A 810 3.56 -8.51 48.37
N ALA A 811 2.59 -8.18 47.50
CA ALA A 811 1.19 -7.94 47.90
C ALA A 811 0.47 -9.23 48.37
N THR A 812 0.94 -10.43 47.94
CA THR A 812 0.34 -11.73 48.29
C THR A 812 0.90 -12.29 49.59
N ASN A 813 2.10 -11.86 49.99
CA ASN A 813 2.74 -12.25 51.21
C ASN A 813 2.19 -11.37 52.37
N GLY A 814 1.41 -11.92 53.30
CA GLY A 814 0.77 -11.18 54.36
C GLY A 814 1.73 -10.27 55.19
N PRO A 815 1.26 -9.53 56.24
CA PRO A 815 1.99 -8.44 56.91
C PRO A 815 3.30 -8.81 57.61
N GLN A 816 3.76 -10.05 57.46
CA GLN A 816 5.00 -10.56 58.10
C GLN A 816 6.30 -10.29 57.32
N THR A 817 6.24 -9.91 56.05
CA THR A 817 7.43 -9.38 55.35
C THR A 817 7.54 -7.90 55.68
N GLY A 818 8.53 -7.48 56.44
CA GLY A 818 8.71 -6.14 56.93
C GLY A 818 8.50 -5.10 55.82
N ALA A 819 7.69 -4.07 56.07
CA ALA A 819 7.26 -3.03 55.10
C ALA A 819 8.43 -2.44 54.30
N GLY A 820 9.64 -2.36 54.87
CA GLY A 820 10.84 -1.86 54.20
C GLY A 820 11.38 -2.73 53.05
N GLY A 821 11.16 -4.05 53.06
CA GLY A 821 11.65 -4.93 51.99
C GLY A 821 10.81 -4.82 50.68
N SER A 822 9.50 -4.66 50.79
CA SER A 822 8.61 -4.48 49.65
C SER A 822 8.83 -3.14 48.96
N ASP A 823 8.94 -2.04 49.73
CA ASP A 823 9.12 -0.71 49.19
C ASP A 823 10.47 -0.58 48.45
N ALA A 824 11.52 -1.22 48.96
CA ALA A 824 12.83 -1.29 48.29
C ALA A 824 12.75 -2.01 46.91
N LEU A 825 11.91 -3.05 46.78
CA LEU A 825 11.71 -3.72 45.47
C LEU A 825 10.99 -2.85 44.48
N TYR A 826 9.94 -2.11 44.89
CA TYR A 826 9.25 -1.17 44.02
C TYR A 826 10.17 -0.02 43.59
N ALA A 827 10.94 0.55 44.51
CA ALA A 827 11.91 1.60 44.20
C ALA A 827 12.95 1.08 43.20
N ALA A 828 13.58 -0.06 43.50
CA ALA A 828 14.58 -0.67 42.59
C ALA A 828 14.01 -0.98 41.20
N ALA A 829 12.74 -1.44 41.11
CA ALA A 829 12.07 -1.67 39.83
C ALA A 829 11.83 -0.35 39.07
N ALA A 830 11.37 0.71 39.75
CA ALA A 830 11.14 2.01 39.13
C ALA A 830 12.44 2.64 38.63
N ASP A 831 13.50 2.55 39.42
CA ASP A 831 14.85 3.05 39.05
C ASP A 831 15.44 2.26 37.89
N ALA A 832 15.24 0.94 37.86
CA ALA A 832 15.68 0.10 36.76
C ALA A 832 15.04 0.52 35.44
N TRP A 833 13.74 0.79 35.41
CA TRP A 833 13.06 1.28 34.22
C TRP A 833 13.48 2.69 33.82
N ALA A 834 13.66 3.58 34.80
CA ALA A 834 14.14 4.94 34.56
C ALA A 834 15.54 4.96 33.96
N ALA A 835 16.45 4.10 34.42
CA ALA A 835 17.80 3.94 33.87
C ALA A 835 17.80 3.42 32.41
N LEU A 836 16.72 2.77 31.98
CA LEU A 836 16.51 2.30 30.60
C LEU A 836 15.76 3.30 29.72
N GLU A 837 15.55 4.52 30.21
CA GLU A 837 14.76 5.55 29.53
C GLU A 837 13.33 5.06 29.14
N ARG A 838 12.70 4.33 30.05
CA ARG A 838 11.36 3.77 29.91
C ARG A 838 10.37 4.47 30.87
N PRO A 839 10.00 5.74 30.60
CA PRO A 839 9.23 6.55 31.53
C PRO A 839 7.83 5.99 31.83
N TYR A 840 7.21 5.35 30.84
CA TYR A 840 5.90 4.74 31.01
C TYR A 840 5.94 3.58 32.02
N GLU A 841 6.87 2.65 31.86
CA GLU A 841 7.02 1.49 32.74
C GLU A 841 7.46 1.91 34.15
N ALA A 842 8.32 2.92 34.28
CA ALA A 842 8.71 3.49 35.57
C ALA A 842 7.49 4.11 36.30
N ALA A 843 6.64 4.85 35.56
CA ALA A 843 5.40 5.40 36.10
C ALA A 843 4.41 4.30 36.51
N TYR A 844 4.28 3.22 35.71
CA TYR A 844 3.45 2.07 36.01
C TYR A 844 3.86 1.38 37.33
N VAL A 845 5.15 1.22 37.59
CA VAL A 845 5.68 0.67 38.84
C VAL A 845 5.32 1.60 40.02
N ARG A 846 5.52 2.91 39.89
CA ARG A 846 5.16 3.90 40.92
C ARG A 846 3.65 3.92 41.18
N GLU A 847 2.82 3.79 40.16
CA GLU A 847 1.36 3.65 40.30
C GLU A 847 0.99 2.44 41.15
N ALA A 848 1.53 1.25 40.81
CA ALA A 848 1.27 0.02 41.55
C ALA A 848 1.76 0.13 42.99
N TRP A 849 2.93 0.73 43.21
CA TRP A 849 3.48 0.99 44.53
C TRP A 849 2.60 1.94 45.35
N GLY A 850 2.24 3.10 44.77
CA GLY A 850 1.40 4.09 45.42
C GLY A 850 0.03 3.56 45.81
N LEU A 851 -0.63 2.80 44.94
CA LEU A 851 -1.91 2.15 45.21
C LEU A 851 -1.80 1.10 46.34
N ARG A 852 -0.73 0.31 46.36
CA ARG A 852 -0.47 -0.64 47.46
C ARG A 852 -0.29 0.07 48.79
N LEU A 853 0.49 1.15 48.83
CA LEU A 853 0.71 1.93 50.05
C LEU A 853 -0.58 2.58 50.57
N LEU A 854 -1.42 3.07 49.66
CA LEU A 854 -2.72 3.65 49.99
C LEU A 854 -3.68 2.58 50.55
N ALA A 855 -3.71 1.39 49.97
CA ALA A 855 -4.49 0.26 50.43
C ALA A 855 -4.05 -0.20 51.87
N ALA A 856 -2.75 -0.07 52.15
CA ALA A 856 -2.17 -0.37 53.48
C ALA A 856 -2.34 0.83 54.47
N GLY A 857 -2.93 1.93 54.09
CA GLY A 857 -3.09 3.13 54.94
C GLY A 857 -1.78 3.91 55.21
N THR A 858 -0.74 3.69 54.41
CA THR A 858 0.57 4.28 54.63
C THR A 858 0.68 5.70 54.04
N ALA A 859 1.22 6.66 54.78
CA ALA A 859 1.23 8.09 54.44
C ALA A 859 2.00 8.39 53.14
N GLY A 860 3.03 7.59 52.75
CA GLY A 860 3.83 7.75 51.52
C GLY A 860 3.11 7.45 50.23
N GLY A 861 1.99 6.71 50.28
CA GLY A 861 1.29 6.24 49.08
C GLY A 861 0.78 7.38 48.19
N ARG A 862 0.33 8.47 48.84
CA ARG A 862 -0.11 9.68 48.10
C ARG A 862 1.05 10.33 47.31
N THR A 863 2.22 10.45 47.90
CA THR A 863 3.40 11.06 47.30
C THR A 863 3.83 10.27 46.09
N VAL A 864 4.02 8.95 46.24
CA VAL A 864 4.42 8.05 45.14
C VAL A 864 3.40 8.08 44.01
N LEU A 865 2.09 8.13 44.30
CA LEU A 865 1.08 8.18 43.26
C LEU A 865 1.05 9.53 42.52
N HIS A 866 1.41 10.63 43.21
CA HIS A 866 1.58 11.93 42.54
C HIS A 866 2.82 11.95 41.63
N GLU A 867 3.90 11.28 42.02
CA GLU A 867 5.07 11.11 41.18
C GLU A 867 4.72 10.31 39.90
N ALA A 868 3.92 9.24 40.03
CA ALA A 868 3.41 8.50 38.89
C ALA A 868 2.55 9.39 37.98
N ILE A 869 1.65 10.21 38.53
CA ILE A 869 0.83 11.16 37.80
C ILE A 869 1.71 12.16 37.04
N ALA A 870 2.73 12.72 37.66
CA ALA A 870 3.64 13.66 37.02
C ALA A 870 4.36 12.99 35.83
N ALA A 871 4.93 11.81 36.04
CA ALA A 871 5.62 11.05 35.01
C ALA A 871 4.70 10.70 33.82
N TYR A 872 3.43 10.36 34.07
CA TYR A 872 2.46 10.13 33.00
C TYR A 872 2.07 11.43 32.26
N GLN A 873 2.00 12.56 32.98
CA GLN A 873 1.74 13.87 32.38
C GLN A 873 2.87 14.31 31.45
N ASP A 874 4.13 14.04 31.81
CA ASP A 874 5.31 14.38 31.02
C ASP A 874 5.31 13.69 29.62
N ILE A 875 4.67 12.52 29.51
CA ILE A 875 4.53 11.78 28.25
C ILE A 875 3.12 11.84 27.65
N ASP A 876 2.23 12.71 28.18
CA ASP A 876 0.82 12.88 27.77
C ASP A 876 -0.04 11.60 27.89
N ALA A 877 0.24 10.72 28.85
CA ALA A 877 -0.52 9.50 29.13
C ALA A 877 -1.81 9.82 29.94
N VAL A 878 -2.75 10.52 29.31
CA VAL A 878 -3.97 11.06 29.96
C VAL A 878 -4.83 9.97 30.58
N TRP A 879 -5.00 8.83 29.92
CA TRP A 879 -5.79 7.71 30.44
C TRP A 879 -5.23 7.16 31.75
N ASP A 880 -3.91 7.07 31.85
CA ASP A 880 -3.19 6.57 33.02
C ASP A 880 -3.26 7.58 34.18
N VAL A 881 -3.14 8.89 33.90
CA VAL A 881 -3.37 9.96 34.87
C VAL A 881 -4.78 9.86 35.49
N LEU A 882 -5.80 9.66 34.68
CA LEU A 882 -7.19 9.54 35.16
C LEU A 882 -7.38 8.30 36.00
N ARG A 883 -6.70 7.19 35.69
CA ARG A 883 -6.71 5.96 36.50
C ARG A 883 -6.06 6.17 37.86
N CYS A 884 -4.90 6.81 37.92
CA CYS A 884 -4.24 7.19 39.18
C CYS A 884 -5.11 8.12 40.02
N GLN A 885 -5.75 9.12 39.42
CA GLN A 885 -6.66 10.02 40.10
C GLN A 885 -7.91 9.32 40.67
N ARG A 886 -8.38 8.25 39.97
CA ARG A 886 -9.45 7.39 40.47
C ARG A 886 -9.01 6.67 41.73
N GLY A 887 -7.81 6.04 41.69
CA GLY A 887 -7.23 5.36 42.87
C GLY A 887 -7.09 6.27 44.09
N LEU A 888 -6.65 7.53 43.89
CA LEU A 888 -6.62 8.52 45.00
C LEU A 888 -8.01 8.77 45.59
N ARG A 889 -9.05 8.84 44.78
CA ARG A 889 -10.43 9.07 45.25
C ARG A 889 -10.99 7.86 46.01
N GLU A 890 -10.76 6.65 45.51
CA GLU A 890 -11.24 5.41 46.12
C GLU A 890 -10.66 5.21 47.52
N HIS A 891 -9.43 5.69 47.76
CA HIS A 891 -8.79 5.64 49.07
C HIS A 891 -8.98 6.91 49.92
N GLY A 892 -9.97 7.77 49.59
CA GLY A 892 -10.33 8.95 50.38
C GLY A 892 -9.24 10.05 50.46
N GLN A 893 -8.20 9.97 49.65
CA GLN A 893 -7.05 10.89 49.67
C GLN A 893 -7.30 12.20 48.88
N VAL A 894 -8.46 12.36 48.28
CA VAL A 894 -8.85 13.61 47.65
C VAL A 894 -9.52 14.48 48.73
N THR A 895 -8.76 15.39 49.30
CA THR A 895 -9.38 16.55 49.97
C THR A 895 -10.24 17.27 48.94
N VAL A 896 -11.56 17.19 49.12
CA VAL A 896 -12.47 18.11 48.45
C VAL A 896 -12.07 19.49 48.95
N ARG A 897 -11.17 20.19 48.21
CA ARG A 897 -11.05 21.63 48.41
C ARG A 897 -12.45 22.17 48.03
N ARG A 898 -13.25 22.52 49.07
CA ARG A 898 -14.40 23.39 48.84
C ARG A 898 -13.88 24.54 48.00
N PRO A 899 -14.49 24.88 46.88
CA PRO A 899 -14.07 26.03 46.10
C PRO A 899 -14.07 27.23 47.03
N GLY A 900 -12.89 27.78 47.34
CA GLY A 900 -12.78 29.07 47.97
C GLY A 900 -13.51 30.07 47.10
N ALA A 901 -14.11 31.07 47.69
CA ALA A 901 -15.01 32.07 47.11
C ALA A 901 -14.40 33.00 46.03
N LEU A 902 -13.40 32.57 45.31
CA LEU A 902 -12.92 33.24 44.10
C LEU A 902 -13.37 32.39 42.91
N GLY A 903 -14.50 32.81 42.34
CA GLY A 903 -15.04 32.23 41.08
C GLY A 903 -13.96 32.32 39.99
N TYR A 904 -13.84 31.27 39.18
CA TYR A 904 -12.89 31.21 38.06
C TYR A 904 -13.23 32.19 36.91
N GLY A 905 -14.21 33.14 37.13
CA GLY A 905 -14.64 34.11 36.11
C GLY A 905 -14.93 33.42 34.77
N ASP A 906 -14.38 33.97 33.70
CA ASP A 906 -14.49 33.42 32.34
C ASP A 906 -13.50 32.27 32.04
N HIS A 907 -12.60 31.94 32.98
CA HIS A 907 -11.68 30.79 32.80
C HIS A 907 -12.33 29.47 33.24
N LEU A 908 -11.97 28.40 32.55
CA LEU A 908 -12.42 27.05 32.91
C LEU A 908 -11.89 26.66 34.29
N SER A 909 -12.76 26.19 35.17
CA SER A 909 -12.34 25.53 36.41
C SER A 909 -11.57 24.22 36.06
N PRO A 910 -10.74 23.67 36.95
CA PRO A 910 -10.05 22.41 36.72
C PRO A 910 -10.98 21.27 36.29
N ARG A 911 -12.19 21.24 36.86
CA ARG A 911 -13.22 20.24 36.52
C ARG A 911 -13.83 20.46 35.14
N GLU A 912 -14.16 21.72 34.81
CA GLU A 912 -14.65 22.10 33.48
C GLU A 912 -13.58 21.86 32.41
N ARG A 913 -12.31 22.12 32.73
CA ARG A 913 -11.18 21.87 31.84
C ARG A 913 -10.98 20.36 31.59
N ALA A 914 -11.07 19.53 32.63
CA ALA A 914 -10.97 18.08 32.49
C ALA A 914 -12.10 17.51 31.61
N VAL A 915 -13.33 17.96 31.85
CA VAL A 915 -14.49 17.57 31.05
C VAL A 915 -14.37 18.08 29.61
N ALA A 916 -13.96 19.32 29.41
CA ALA A 916 -13.78 19.92 28.10
C ALA A 916 -12.68 19.20 27.30
N ARG A 917 -11.55 18.82 27.93
CA ARG A 917 -10.49 18.06 27.33
C ARG A 917 -10.94 16.66 26.87
N LEU A 918 -11.71 15.95 27.69
CA LEU A 918 -12.28 14.66 27.30
C LEU A 918 -13.37 14.80 26.22
N ALA A 919 -14.12 15.87 26.24
CA ALA A 919 -15.11 16.18 25.21
C ALA A 919 -14.45 16.53 23.87
N SER A 920 -13.31 17.22 23.88
CA SER A 920 -12.53 17.52 22.68
C SER A 920 -11.89 16.26 22.04
N LEU A 921 -11.65 15.23 22.86
CA LEU A 921 -11.20 13.92 22.41
C LEU A 921 -12.32 13.02 21.85
N GLY A 922 -13.56 13.55 21.76
CA GLY A 922 -14.69 12.84 21.16
C GLY A 922 -15.44 11.89 22.10
N LEU A 923 -15.10 11.81 23.39
CA LEU A 923 -15.77 10.93 24.35
C LEU A 923 -17.21 11.40 24.61
N SER A 924 -18.19 10.50 24.61
CA SER A 924 -19.57 10.80 24.98
C SER A 924 -19.72 11.18 26.44
N ASN A 925 -20.81 11.87 26.82
CA ASN A 925 -21.03 12.24 28.22
C ASN A 925 -21.09 11.02 29.15
N ARG A 926 -21.48 9.83 28.64
CA ARG A 926 -21.48 8.58 29.42
C ARG A 926 -20.09 8.07 29.68
N GLU A 927 -19.20 8.18 28.70
CA GLU A 927 -17.80 7.79 28.82
C GLU A 927 -17.05 8.75 29.74
N ILE A 928 -17.24 10.05 29.57
CA ILE A 928 -16.69 11.08 30.47
C ILE A 928 -17.20 10.89 31.92
N ALA A 929 -18.46 10.52 32.08
CA ALA A 929 -19.03 10.25 33.39
C ALA A 929 -18.37 9.04 34.07
N ARG A 930 -18.09 7.98 33.33
CA ARG A 930 -17.35 6.80 33.82
C ARG A 930 -15.89 7.16 34.13
N GLU A 931 -15.24 7.88 33.26
CA GLU A 931 -13.84 8.27 33.41
C GLU A 931 -13.59 9.20 34.61
N LEU A 932 -14.48 10.18 34.83
CA LEU A 932 -14.32 11.15 35.90
C LEU A 932 -15.09 10.78 37.18
N VAL A 933 -15.75 9.61 37.23
CA VAL A 933 -16.63 9.13 38.30
C VAL A 933 -17.67 10.23 38.69
N LEU A 934 -18.39 10.69 37.67
CA LEU A 934 -19.43 11.68 37.76
C LEU A 934 -20.77 11.09 37.29
N SER A 935 -21.88 11.73 37.69
CA SER A 935 -23.15 11.42 37.07
C SER A 935 -23.20 11.99 35.63
N HIS A 936 -23.90 11.32 34.72
CA HIS A 936 -24.11 11.80 33.35
C HIS A 936 -24.62 13.25 33.31
N ARG A 937 -25.55 13.57 34.21
CA ARG A 937 -26.13 14.92 34.39
C ARG A 937 -25.09 15.95 34.85
N THR A 938 -24.13 15.54 35.70
CA THR A 938 -23.04 16.42 36.12
C THR A 938 -22.09 16.75 34.98
N VAL A 939 -21.79 15.76 34.10
CA VAL A 939 -20.96 15.96 32.90
C VAL A 939 -21.66 16.90 31.93
N GLU A 940 -22.95 16.71 31.67
CA GLU A 940 -23.75 17.64 30.83
C GLU A 940 -23.66 19.09 31.33
N HIS A 941 -23.74 19.25 32.63
CA HIS A 941 -23.67 20.60 33.28
C HIS A 941 -22.27 21.21 33.08
N HIS A 942 -21.20 20.42 33.24
CA HIS A 942 -19.83 20.88 32.99
C HIS A 942 -19.55 21.18 31.52
N VAL A 943 -20.04 20.38 30.60
CA VAL A 943 -19.93 20.65 29.14
C VAL A 943 -20.65 21.96 28.80
N ALA A 944 -21.87 22.14 29.25
CA ALA A 944 -22.62 23.36 28.99
C ALA A 944 -21.95 24.62 29.58
N ARG A 945 -21.34 24.50 30.77
CA ARG A 945 -20.58 25.61 31.37
C ARG A 945 -19.27 25.87 30.62
N ALA A 946 -18.57 24.83 30.20
CA ALA A 946 -17.35 24.97 29.40
C ALA A 946 -17.63 25.66 28.06
N LEU A 947 -18.66 25.26 27.34
CA LEU A 947 -19.09 25.90 26.10
C LEU A 947 -19.37 27.37 26.28
N ARG A 948 -20.15 27.72 27.34
CA ARG A 948 -20.49 29.11 27.64
C ARG A 948 -19.26 29.97 27.97
N LYS A 949 -18.31 29.45 28.76
CA LYS A 949 -17.07 30.14 29.12
C LYS A 949 -16.09 30.28 27.97
N LEU A 950 -16.10 29.33 27.02
CA LEU A 950 -15.29 29.37 25.81
C LEU A 950 -15.96 30.13 24.66
N GLY A 951 -17.22 30.59 24.83
CA GLY A 951 -17.96 31.31 23.79
C GLY A 951 -18.31 30.41 22.59
N LEU A 952 -18.46 29.10 22.79
CA LEU A 952 -18.70 28.12 21.73
C LEU A 952 -20.17 27.69 21.69
N SER A 953 -20.67 27.42 20.49
CA SER A 953 -22.03 26.96 20.23
C SER A 953 -22.15 25.44 20.15
N SER A 954 -21.07 24.76 19.81
CA SER A 954 -21.03 23.32 19.59
C SER A 954 -19.91 22.64 20.37
N ARG A 955 -20.19 21.43 20.83
CA ARG A 955 -19.23 20.54 21.49
C ARG A 955 -18.00 20.21 20.59
N THR A 956 -18.21 20.09 19.30
CA THR A 956 -17.16 19.81 18.32
C THR A 956 -16.14 20.94 18.19
N GLU A 957 -16.48 22.13 18.61
CA GLU A 957 -15.63 23.32 18.58
C GLU A 957 -14.68 23.41 19.78
N ILE A 958 -14.88 22.60 20.83
CA ILE A 958 -14.05 22.66 22.05
C ILE A 958 -12.57 22.40 21.74
N GLY A 959 -12.26 21.48 20.81
CA GLY A 959 -10.90 21.12 20.45
C GLY A 959 -10.09 22.25 19.80
N SER A 960 -10.75 23.16 19.08
CA SER A 960 -10.09 24.28 18.41
C SER A 960 -9.64 25.40 19.36
N GLN A 961 -10.21 25.46 20.56
CA GLN A 961 -9.98 26.53 21.55
C GLN A 961 -9.06 26.11 22.70
N LEU A 962 -8.91 24.83 22.98
CA LEU A 962 -8.11 24.36 24.10
C LEU A 962 -6.60 24.24 23.81
N GLY A 963 -6.18 24.44 22.53
CA GLY A 963 -4.81 24.23 22.10
C GLY A 963 -4.38 22.76 22.17
N PRO A 964 -3.33 22.34 21.44
CA PRO A 964 -2.85 20.97 21.49
C PRO A 964 -2.36 20.55 22.88
#